data_f49a2e2f72f5a6dd70923891da1c2c53
#
_entry.id   f49a2e2f72f5a6dd70923891da1c2c53
#
_cell.length_a   1.000
_cell.length_b   1.000
_cell.length_c   1.000
_cell.angle_alpha   90.00
_cell.angle_beta   90.00
_cell.angle_gamma   90.00
#
_symmetry.space_group_name_H-M   'P 1'
#
loop_
_entity.id
_entity.type
_entity.pdbx_description
1 polymer ?
#
loop_
_entity_poly.entity_id
_entity_poly.type
_entity_poly.pdbx_seq_one_letter_code
_entity_poly.pdbx_strand_id
1 'polypeptide(L)'
;GRSAGEAAYLAAENQVSGYQLVGVKEPVGMAEAISDLERWVKDPNKARRVLALVGFGGVGKTTIAMALYRKFGGQFEHRAVVTVSQKFDLAAVLQSILSQVMPQVAVKEEQGRRPAKTGTLENQLQKELQRHLKGKSRYFLVFDDIWSASAWEIVRNCLPADEVGSIIAVTTRFQAVARTCARDKKNDLLHQVDHLPDEESKALFQESVSESKDIKDGRKDLMDTPIDLELCNGLPLAIVTLAGLVACKRKEFGELWEEIHKSLPPKSVNCHTPEGVTKILSFCYNDLPGDLKTCSLYLSVFPKASKISRKRLTRRLIAEGFVSEKHGQSIEELAETYFNQLIRRKIVRAVEHSSNGKVKTCQVHDMVLEYIISKSSEENFITVVGGHWLMPTPRNKVRRLSLHNSDVKHVKDTIGKINLSHVRSVTVFGSLNQLSSLSFKFGIVQVLDLQGCKGFKKHHVKAISKMLLVKFLNLRRTDIKELPSKIGRLKHLETLDIRETNVRELPDSIVQLEKISDILGGNKHTRETLKLPQEIGKKPMKSLRILSGIEIVGGSSGMPDLHEYTGLKKLTIYKLNIQEKDPSFKTFVSSIEYLGGCSLKTLSIDDEASDWLNSLDSLTSPPKYLTGLELHGMLTKFPQWIQQLSDLSKLTLSMTVLRTDTLELLSKLPSLFSLTFSFSAAKEVPYLGDILHKNKSDSEGEIVVPDGGFEALKLLRFATPVLPLLIFSEKAMPVVGRLEMSFKVLESVFGMDNLAGLQEVHLRVSDKASKFTRSTLARLVKQARKFAKAPRVVVDEYYDGFK
;
A
#
# COMPACT_ATOMS: atom_id res chain seq x y z
N GLY A 1 10.16 -25.72 -13.12
CA GLY A 1 9.68 -25.81 -11.72
C GLY A 1 10.39 -24.77 -10.89
N ARG A 2 9.92 -23.52 -10.95
CA ARG A 2 10.44 -22.47 -10.06
C ARG A 2 9.78 -22.60 -8.70
N SER A 3 10.58 -22.50 -7.67
CA SER A 3 10.26 -22.92 -6.33
C SER A 3 9.10 -22.11 -5.72
N ALA A 4 8.13 -22.83 -5.17
CA ALA A 4 7.08 -22.30 -4.32
C ALA A 4 7.62 -21.47 -3.12
N GLY A 5 8.90 -21.63 -2.79
CA GLY A 5 9.56 -20.95 -1.68
C GLY A 5 9.82 -19.45 -1.92
N GLU A 6 10.19 -19.06 -3.13
CA GLU A 6 10.42 -17.65 -3.47
C GLU A 6 9.12 -16.86 -3.52
N ALA A 7 8.08 -17.51 -4.05
CA ALA A 7 6.71 -16.99 -3.98
C ALA A 7 6.22 -16.90 -2.52
N ALA A 8 6.64 -17.84 -1.65
CA ALA A 8 6.32 -17.84 -0.22
C ALA A 8 7.07 -16.75 0.55
N TYR A 9 8.35 -16.53 0.26
CA TYR A 9 9.13 -15.46 0.88
C TYR A 9 8.56 -14.08 0.51
N LEU A 10 8.23 -13.87 -0.76
CA LEU A 10 7.64 -12.64 -1.27
C LEU A 10 6.15 -12.50 -0.92
N ALA A 11 5.43 -13.62 -0.77
CA ALA A 11 4.06 -13.62 -0.25
C ALA A 11 4.03 -13.32 1.26
N ALA A 12 5.04 -13.75 2.02
CA ALA A 12 5.20 -13.36 3.41
C ALA A 12 5.45 -11.85 3.56
N GLU A 13 6.17 -11.21 2.63
CA GLU A 13 6.26 -9.75 2.55
C GLU A 13 4.89 -9.08 2.32
N ASN A 14 3.99 -9.75 1.58
CA ASN A 14 2.63 -9.27 1.33
C ASN A 14 1.61 -9.61 2.42
N GLN A 15 1.81 -10.70 3.18
CA GLN A 15 0.89 -11.10 4.25
C GLN A 15 0.88 -10.11 5.41
N VAL A 16 2.03 -9.48 5.67
CA VAL A 16 2.12 -8.44 6.70
C VAL A 16 1.68 -7.07 6.17
N SER A 17 1.58 -6.90 4.84
CA SER A 17 1.16 -5.64 4.20
C SER A 17 -0.30 -5.28 4.40
N GLY A 18 -1.09 -6.13 5.04
CA GLY A 18 -2.49 -5.82 5.37
C GLY A 18 -2.63 -4.51 6.14
N TYR A 19 -1.71 -4.21 7.07
CA TYR A 19 -1.76 -3.01 7.90
C TYR A 19 -0.38 -2.59 8.45
N GLN A 20 0.69 -2.72 7.67
CA GLN A 20 1.97 -2.12 8.06
C GLN A 20 1.93 -0.62 7.79
N LEU A 21 1.60 0.10 8.82
CA LEU A 21 1.74 1.55 8.88
C LEU A 21 3.16 1.87 9.37
N VAL A 22 4.01 2.36 8.49
CA VAL A 22 5.24 3.02 8.94
C VAL A 22 4.82 4.24 9.75
N GLY A 23 5.17 4.26 11.05
CA GLY A 23 4.96 5.42 11.92
C GLY A 23 3.51 5.68 12.32
N VAL A 24 2.69 4.65 12.58
CA VAL A 24 1.41 4.87 13.27
C VAL A 24 1.70 5.13 14.74
N LYS A 25 1.59 6.39 15.10
CA LYS A 25 1.57 6.84 16.48
C LYS A 25 0.42 6.17 17.25
N GLU A 26 0.56 6.07 18.54
CA GLU A 26 -0.55 5.66 19.40
C GLU A 26 -1.69 6.67 19.27
N PRO A 27 -2.96 6.25 19.29
CA PRO A 27 -4.08 7.17 19.18
C PRO A 27 -4.07 8.16 20.36
N VAL A 28 -4.06 9.44 20.05
CA VAL A 28 -4.14 10.50 21.07
C VAL A 28 -5.46 10.41 21.80
N GLY A 29 -5.44 10.55 23.11
CA GLY A 29 -6.61 10.58 23.95
C GLY A 29 -7.32 9.25 24.18
N MET A 30 -6.70 8.14 23.80
CA MET A 30 -7.30 6.80 23.93
C MET A 30 -6.47 5.83 24.78
N ALA A 31 -5.45 6.34 25.47
CA ALA A 31 -4.49 5.52 26.19
C ALA A 31 -5.16 4.75 27.34
N GLU A 32 -6.05 5.38 28.10
CA GLU A 32 -6.78 4.76 29.21
C GLU A 32 -7.72 3.67 28.69
N ALA A 33 -8.56 3.99 27.71
CA ALA A 33 -9.47 3.03 27.09
C ALA A 33 -8.72 1.83 26.51
N ILE A 34 -7.60 2.07 25.83
CA ILE A 34 -6.77 0.99 25.30
C ILE A 34 -6.16 0.15 26.41
N SER A 35 -5.70 0.77 27.51
CA SER A 35 -5.13 0.05 28.66
C SER A 35 -6.14 -0.90 29.31
N ASP A 36 -7.37 -0.46 29.49
CA ASP A 36 -8.44 -1.28 30.04
C ASP A 36 -8.80 -2.45 29.14
N LEU A 37 -8.91 -2.18 27.83
CA LEU A 37 -9.16 -3.21 26.83
C LEU A 37 -8.00 -4.21 26.71
N GLU A 38 -6.76 -3.76 26.92
CA GLU A 38 -5.58 -4.65 26.93
C GLU A 38 -5.64 -5.67 28.08
N ARG A 39 -6.09 -5.25 29.27
CA ARG A 39 -6.28 -6.18 30.39
C ARG A 39 -7.27 -7.27 30.04
N TRP A 40 -8.36 -6.92 29.36
CA TRP A 40 -9.35 -7.86 28.89
C TRP A 40 -8.78 -8.79 27.78
N VAL A 41 -7.98 -8.28 26.83
CA VAL A 41 -7.36 -9.07 25.76
C VAL A 41 -6.34 -10.08 26.31
N LYS A 42 -5.58 -9.72 27.32
CA LYS A 42 -4.49 -10.56 27.88
C LYS A 42 -4.95 -11.75 28.71
N ASP A 43 -6.23 -11.85 29.09
CA ASP A 43 -6.74 -12.97 29.89
C ASP A 43 -6.82 -14.27 29.05
N PRO A 44 -5.96 -15.29 29.30
CA PRO A 44 -5.78 -16.43 28.40
C PRO A 44 -6.79 -17.56 28.63
N ASN A 45 -7.52 -17.55 29.72
CA ASN A 45 -8.28 -18.72 30.19
C ASN A 45 -9.75 -18.75 29.75
N LYS A 46 -10.14 -17.93 28.76
CA LYS A 46 -11.53 -17.81 28.35
C LYS A 46 -11.78 -18.44 26.99
N ALA A 47 -13.00 -18.91 26.78
CA ALA A 47 -13.54 -19.28 25.49
C ALA A 47 -13.41 -18.13 24.47
N ARG A 48 -13.79 -18.34 23.22
CA ARG A 48 -13.86 -17.27 22.21
C ARG A 48 -14.63 -16.06 22.76
N ARG A 49 -14.06 -14.86 22.66
CA ARG A 49 -14.58 -13.62 23.23
C ARG A 49 -14.89 -12.59 22.18
N VAL A 50 -15.90 -11.77 22.40
CA VAL A 50 -16.28 -10.67 21.53
C VAL A 50 -16.10 -9.34 22.25
N LEU A 51 -15.35 -8.42 21.63
CA LEU A 51 -15.27 -7.02 22.03
C LEU A 51 -16.17 -6.21 21.09
N ALA A 52 -17.24 -5.64 21.58
CA ALA A 52 -18.11 -4.75 20.82
C ALA A 52 -17.79 -3.28 21.15
N LEU A 53 -17.21 -2.56 20.20
CA LEU A 53 -16.94 -1.13 20.30
C LEU A 53 -18.12 -0.36 19.68
N VAL A 54 -18.81 0.43 20.46
CA VAL A 54 -19.99 1.20 20.02
C VAL A 54 -19.79 2.68 20.25
N GLY A 55 -20.34 3.52 19.41
CA GLY A 55 -20.30 4.97 19.55
C GLY A 55 -20.54 5.71 18.22
N PHE A 56 -20.56 7.01 18.27
CA PHE A 56 -20.84 7.85 17.10
C PHE A 56 -19.85 7.66 15.95
N GLY A 57 -20.24 8.07 14.74
CA GLY A 57 -19.35 8.07 13.57
C GLY A 57 -18.19 9.05 13.74
N GLY A 58 -16.96 8.60 13.52
CA GLY A 58 -15.78 9.45 13.65
C GLY A 58 -15.21 9.60 15.09
N VAL A 59 -15.79 8.92 16.08
CA VAL A 59 -15.34 8.95 17.48
C VAL A 59 -14.07 8.12 17.76
N GLY A 60 -13.65 7.28 16.81
CA GLY A 60 -12.40 6.52 16.93
C GLY A 60 -12.52 5.01 17.17
N LYS A 61 -13.71 4.41 17.06
CA LYS A 61 -13.93 2.95 17.23
C LYS A 61 -12.95 2.09 16.43
N THR A 62 -12.88 2.32 15.12
CA THR A 62 -11.96 1.61 14.23
C THR A 62 -10.51 1.84 14.62
N THR A 63 -10.18 3.03 15.11
CA THR A 63 -8.83 3.37 15.59
C THR A 63 -8.43 2.53 16.79
N ILE A 64 -9.32 2.38 17.77
CA ILE A 64 -9.12 1.52 18.95
C ILE A 64 -9.00 0.06 18.53
N ALA A 65 -9.95 -0.45 17.72
CA ALA A 65 -9.92 -1.83 17.25
C ALA A 65 -8.61 -2.16 16.54
N MET A 66 -8.13 -1.23 15.68
CA MET A 66 -6.89 -1.38 14.95
C MET A 66 -5.63 -1.22 15.82
N ALA A 67 -5.69 -0.41 16.89
CA ALA A 67 -4.59 -0.33 17.86
C ALA A 67 -4.42 -1.65 18.61
N LEU A 68 -5.51 -2.25 19.08
CA LEU A 68 -5.50 -3.57 19.73
C LEU A 68 -5.05 -4.67 18.74
N TYR A 69 -5.58 -4.67 17.52
CA TYR A 69 -5.21 -5.63 16.48
C TYR A 69 -3.71 -5.57 16.15
N ARG A 70 -3.11 -4.39 16.09
CA ARG A 70 -1.68 -4.21 15.87
C ARG A 70 -0.83 -4.68 17.05
N LYS A 71 -1.27 -4.35 18.28
CA LYS A 71 -0.52 -4.65 19.49
C LYS A 71 -0.51 -6.15 19.81
N PHE A 72 -1.64 -6.82 19.61
CA PHE A 72 -1.84 -8.21 20.02
C PHE A 72 -1.91 -9.20 18.84
N GLY A 73 -2.17 -8.73 17.63
CA GLY A 73 -2.38 -9.61 16.48
C GLY A 73 -1.23 -10.58 16.20
N GLY A 74 0.01 -10.21 16.49
CA GLY A 74 1.17 -11.12 16.36
C GLY A 74 1.16 -12.32 17.30
N GLN A 75 0.27 -12.37 18.28
CA GLN A 75 0.11 -13.52 19.21
C GLN A 75 -0.92 -14.54 18.73
N PHE A 76 -1.56 -14.30 17.57
CA PHE A 76 -2.61 -15.13 16.99
C PHE A 76 -2.15 -15.67 15.64
N GLU A 77 -2.37 -16.95 15.41
CA GLU A 77 -1.99 -17.65 14.20
C GLU A 77 -2.79 -17.17 12.99
N HIS A 78 -4.07 -16.88 13.21
CA HIS A 78 -4.96 -16.38 12.17
C HIS A 78 -5.49 -15.00 12.49
N ARG A 79 -5.42 -14.11 11.53
CA ARG A 79 -5.88 -12.73 11.72
C ARG A 79 -6.46 -12.14 10.45
N ALA A 80 -7.59 -11.43 10.59
CA ALA A 80 -8.20 -10.72 9.48
C ALA A 80 -8.93 -9.46 9.94
N VAL A 81 -9.04 -8.49 9.05
CA VAL A 81 -9.84 -7.28 9.23
C VAL A 81 -10.80 -7.16 8.05
N VAL A 82 -12.08 -7.07 8.36
CA VAL A 82 -13.16 -7.04 7.37
C VAL A 82 -14.09 -5.88 7.64
N THR A 83 -14.27 -4.99 6.66
CA THR A 83 -15.30 -3.96 6.73
C THR A 83 -16.62 -4.54 6.21
N VAL A 84 -17.66 -4.45 7.02
CA VAL A 84 -18.98 -4.99 6.68
C VAL A 84 -19.81 -3.92 5.98
N SER A 85 -20.37 -4.31 4.83
CA SER A 85 -21.21 -3.46 3.99
C SER A 85 -22.55 -3.19 4.63
N GLN A 86 -23.13 -2.00 4.43
CA GLN A 86 -24.51 -1.71 4.80
C GLN A 86 -25.48 -2.66 4.07
N LYS A 87 -25.22 -2.93 2.79
CA LYS A 87 -25.85 -4.03 2.05
C LYS A 87 -25.03 -5.29 2.29
N PHE A 88 -25.45 -6.09 3.25
CA PHE A 88 -24.72 -7.27 3.69
C PHE A 88 -24.59 -8.33 2.59
N ASP A 89 -23.37 -8.81 2.38
CA ASP A 89 -23.02 -9.90 1.45
C ASP A 89 -22.12 -10.89 2.18
N LEU A 90 -22.67 -12.04 2.55
CA LEU A 90 -21.95 -13.06 3.29
C LEU A 90 -20.78 -13.63 2.50
N ALA A 91 -20.96 -13.88 1.20
CA ALA A 91 -19.90 -14.45 0.38
C ALA A 91 -18.69 -13.52 0.31
N ALA A 92 -18.92 -12.20 0.14
CA ALA A 92 -17.85 -11.20 0.14
C ALA A 92 -17.11 -11.12 1.48
N VAL A 93 -17.84 -11.21 2.61
CA VAL A 93 -17.24 -11.23 3.96
C VAL A 93 -16.36 -12.48 4.15
N LEU A 94 -16.88 -13.67 3.81
CA LEU A 94 -16.15 -14.93 3.95
C LEU A 94 -14.91 -14.98 3.05
N GLN A 95 -15.00 -14.52 1.80
CA GLN A 95 -13.85 -14.40 0.89
C GLN A 95 -12.79 -13.44 1.42
N SER A 96 -13.22 -12.32 2.00
CA SER A 96 -12.29 -11.36 2.60
C SER A 96 -11.53 -11.95 3.78
N ILE A 97 -12.17 -12.74 4.65
CA ILE A 97 -11.50 -13.44 5.74
C ILE A 97 -10.53 -14.49 5.19
N LEU A 98 -11.02 -15.37 4.32
CA LEU A 98 -10.22 -16.46 3.73
C LEU A 98 -8.96 -15.93 3.02
N SER A 99 -9.08 -14.86 2.27
CA SER A 99 -7.94 -14.26 1.57
C SER A 99 -6.85 -13.73 2.51
N GLN A 100 -7.17 -13.42 3.76
CA GLN A 100 -6.23 -12.95 4.78
C GLN A 100 -5.69 -14.08 5.65
N VAL A 101 -6.49 -15.09 5.92
CA VAL A 101 -6.14 -16.26 6.74
C VAL A 101 -5.36 -17.30 5.92
N MET A 102 -5.58 -17.36 4.61
CA MET A 102 -4.98 -18.33 3.68
C MET A 102 -4.38 -17.66 2.44
N PRO A 103 -3.25 -17.03 2.53
CA PRO A 103 -2.72 -16.25 1.40
C PRO A 103 -2.22 -17.06 0.19
N GLN A 104 -2.10 -18.38 0.27
CA GLN A 104 -1.47 -19.19 -0.78
C GLN A 104 -2.37 -20.17 -1.53
N VAL A 105 -3.54 -20.50 -1.05
CA VAL A 105 -4.36 -21.59 -1.63
C VAL A 105 -5.46 -21.09 -2.57
N ALA A 106 -5.92 -19.88 -2.41
CA ALA A 106 -7.06 -19.34 -3.17
C ALA A 106 -6.84 -19.19 -4.69
N VAL A 107 -5.61 -19.35 -5.20
CA VAL A 107 -5.30 -19.10 -6.64
C VAL A 107 -5.12 -20.38 -7.46
N LYS A 108 -4.86 -21.55 -6.85
CA LYS A 108 -4.58 -22.77 -7.61
C LYS A 108 -5.75 -23.75 -7.79
N GLU A 109 -6.79 -23.68 -7.00
CA GLU A 109 -7.86 -24.69 -7.03
C GLU A 109 -9.10 -24.36 -7.89
N GLU A 110 -9.27 -23.13 -8.31
CA GLU A 110 -10.39 -22.81 -9.23
C GLU A 110 -10.15 -23.22 -10.69
N GLN A 111 -8.95 -23.61 -11.09
CA GLN A 111 -8.66 -24.02 -12.47
C GLN A 111 -8.85 -25.51 -12.75
N GLY A 112 -9.14 -26.34 -11.76
CA GLY A 112 -9.16 -27.80 -11.93
C GLY A 112 -10.36 -28.57 -11.39
N ARG A 113 -11.25 -27.97 -10.62
CA ARG A 113 -12.42 -28.71 -10.09
C ARG A 113 -13.72 -28.25 -10.73
N ARG A 114 -14.37 -29.16 -11.45
CA ARG A 114 -15.80 -29.04 -11.81
C ARG A 114 -16.58 -28.81 -10.51
N PRO A 115 -17.53 -27.85 -10.45
CA PRO A 115 -18.30 -27.60 -9.25
C PRO A 115 -19.05 -28.86 -8.86
N ALA A 116 -18.82 -29.34 -7.66
CA ALA A 116 -19.59 -30.40 -7.07
C ALA A 116 -21.04 -29.92 -6.95
N LYS A 117 -21.98 -30.73 -7.42
CA LYS A 117 -23.41 -30.44 -7.63
C LYS A 117 -24.26 -30.25 -6.36
N THR A 118 -23.70 -29.81 -5.21
CA THR A 118 -24.53 -29.63 -4.00
C THR A 118 -23.95 -28.57 -3.08
N GLY A 119 -24.56 -27.39 -3.07
CA GLY A 119 -24.30 -26.32 -2.10
C GLY A 119 -24.13 -24.95 -2.73
N THR A 120 -24.65 -23.90 -2.09
CA THR A 120 -24.39 -22.50 -2.46
C THR A 120 -22.91 -22.15 -2.23
N LEU A 121 -22.39 -21.16 -2.94
CA LEU A 121 -21.03 -20.64 -2.78
C LEU A 121 -20.73 -20.30 -1.30
N GLU A 122 -21.69 -19.72 -0.60
CA GLU A 122 -21.60 -19.37 0.81
C GLU A 122 -21.32 -20.58 1.70
N ASN A 123 -22.03 -21.69 1.48
CA ASN A 123 -21.81 -22.92 2.24
C ASN A 123 -20.42 -23.53 2.00
N GLN A 124 -19.88 -23.39 0.80
CA GLN A 124 -18.52 -23.86 0.49
C GLN A 124 -17.48 -23.00 1.21
N LEU A 125 -17.60 -21.68 1.12
CA LEU A 125 -16.72 -20.74 1.79
C LEU A 125 -16.77 -20.89 3.32
N GLN A 126 -17.98 -21.10 3.87
CA GLN A 126 -18.16 -21.34 5.31
C GLN A 126 -17.45 -22.62 5.77
N LYS A 127 -17.62 -23.73 5.07
CA LYS A 127 -16.92 -24.99 5.39
C LYS A 127 -15.42 -24.85 5.31
N GLU A 128 -14.93 -24.13 4.31
CA GLU A 128 -13.50 -23.86 4.14
C GLU A 128 -12.96 -23.01 5.29
N LEU A 129 -13.62 -21.92 5.64
CA LEU A 129 -13.26 -21.06 6.76
C LEU A 129 -13.25 -21.86 8.09
N GLN A 130 -14.29 -22.63 8.36
CA GLN A 130 -14.36 -23.45 9.56
C GLN A 130 -13.24 -24.49 9.62
N ARG A 131 -12.86 -25.10 8.50
CA ARG A 131 -11.76 -26.06 8.44
C ARG A 131 -10.43 -25.43 8.84
N HIS A 132 -10.19 -24.19 8.44
CA HIS A 132 -8.94 -23.48 8.71
C HIS A 132 -8.88 -22.86 10.09
N LEU A 133 -10.00 -22.43 10.63
CA LEU A 133 -10.07 -21.82 11.96
C LEU A 133 -10.33 -22.82 13.10
N LYS A 134 -10.72 -24.09 12.79
CA LYS A 134 -10.88 -25.16 13.79
C LYS A 134 -9.55 -25.80 14.14
N GLY A 135 -9.31 -26.03 15.42
CA GLY A 135 -8.15 -26.72 15.93
C GLY A 135 -7.49 -25.97 17.09
N LYS A 136 -6.21 -26.20 17.36
CA LYS A 136 -5.49 -25.53 18.46
C LYS A 136 -5.04 -24.10 18.11
N SER A 137 -5.44 -23.55 16.98
CA SER A 137 -5.00 -22.23 16.51
C SER A 137 -5.95 -21.13 16.94
N ARG A 138 -5.42 -20.08 17.57
CA ARG A 138 -6.18 -18.91 18.01
C ARG A 138 -6.29 -17.90 16.88
N TYR A 139 -7.42 -17.22 16.77
CA TYR A 139 -7.63 -16.18 15.78
C TYR A 139 -8.00 -14.82 16.40
N PHE A 140 -7.59 -13.75 15.73
CA PHE A 140 -8.04 -12.39 16.01
C PHE A 140 -8.69 -11.80 14.75
N LEU A 141 -10.02 -11.66 14.79
CA LEU A 141 -10.80 -11.10 13.69
C LEU A 141 -11.37 -9.74 14.07
N VAL A 142 -11.29 -8.78 13.16
CA VAL A 142 -11.91 -7.46 13.31
C VAL A 142 -13.00 -7.31 12.27
N PHE A 143 -14.24 -7.08 12.71
CA PHE A 143 -15.37 -6.74 11.86
C PHE A 143 -15.70 -5.25 12.06
N ASP A 144 -15.35 -4.46 11.07
CA ASP A 144 -15.50 -3.01 11.13
C ASP A 144 -16.83 -2.57 10.52
N ASP A 145 -17.54 -1.71 11.27
CA ASP A 145 -18.80 -1.06 10.89
C ASP A 145 -19.95 -2.04 10.59
N ILE A 146 -20.34 -2.87 11.57
CA ILE A 146 -21.52 -3.73 11.47
C ILE A 146 -22.81 -2.90 11.61
N TRP A 147 -23.73 -3.06 10.64
CA TRP A 147 -24.93 -2.25 10.51
C TRP A 147 -26.21 -2.90 11.08
N SER A 148 -26.26 -4.22 11.18
CA SER A 148 -27.44 -4.92 11.67
C SER A 148 -27.12 -6.13 12.54
N ALA A 149 -27.99 -6.42 13.48
CA ALA A 149 -27.89 -7.59 14.33
C ALA A 149 -27.99 -8.88 13.51
N SER A 150 -28.84 -8.91 12.48
CA SER A 150 -29.01 -10.07 11.61
C SER A 150 -27.73 -10.38 10.81
N ALA A 151 -27.05 -9.35 10.28
CA ALA A 151 -25.77 -9.55 9.61
C ALA A 151 -24.71 -10.15 10.54
N TRP A 152 -24.65 -9.67 11.78
CA TRP A 152 -23.76 -10.23 12.79
C TRP A 152 -24.05 -11.71 13.10
N GLU A 153 -25.34 -12.05 13.31
CA GLU A 153 -25.72 -13.43 13.60
C GLU A 153 -25.29 -14.39 12.49
N ILE A 154 -25.51 -14.00 11.25
CA ILE A 154 -25.10 -14.80 10.09
C ILE A 154 -23.58 -15.00 10.08
N VAL A 155 -22.80 -13.94 10.27
CA VAL A 155 -21.33 -14.02 10.33
C VAL A 155 -20.88 -14.87 11.51
N ARG A 156 -21.45 -14.64 12.71
CA ARG A 156 -21.10 -15.37 13.93
C ARG A 156 -21.29 -16.89 13.76
N ASN A 157 -22.36 -17.31 13.10
CA ASN A 157 -22.66 -18.72 12.85
C ASN A 157 -21.68 -19.38 11.85
N CYS A 158 -20.97 -18.60 11.06
CA CYS A 158 -19.94 -19.12 10.16
C CYS A 158 -18.60 -19.38 10.87
N LEU A 159 -18.39 -18.80 12.07
CA LEU A 159 -17.15 -18.90 12.82
C LEU A 159 -17.18 -20.05 13.83
N PRO A 160 -16.05 -20.76 14.09
CA PRO A 160 -15.99 -21.78 15.13
C PRO A 160 -16.35 -21.21 16.50
N ALA A 161 -17.12 -21.98 17.29
CA ALA A 161 -17.60 -21.53 18.59
C ALA A 161 -16.62 -21.79 19.74
N ASP A 162 -15.83 -22.86 19.66
CA ASP A 162 -15.14 -23.47 20.81
C ASP A 162 -13.63 -23.18 20.86
N GLU A 163 -13.13 -22.20 20.09
CA GLU A 163 -11.70 -21.89 20.02
C GLU A 163 -11.25 -21.01 21.20
N VAL A 164 -10.66 -21.66 22.21
CA VAL A 164 -10.17 -21.02 23.45
C VAL A 164 -9.10 -19.96 23.14
N GLY A 165 -9.27 -18.78 23.72
CA GLY A 165 -8.32 -17.67 23.55
C GLY A 165 -8.49 -16.88 22.26
N SER A 166 -9.46 -17.20 21.41
CA SER A 166 -9.74 -16.42 20.20
C SER A 166 -10.53 -15.13 20.50
N ILE A 167 -10.28 -14.08 19.72
CA ILE A 167 -10.86 -12.75 19.91
C ILE A 167 -11.53 -12.29 18.62
N ILE A 168 -12.71 -11.72 18.78
CA ILE A 168 -13.41 -11.01 17.73
C ILE A 168 -13.67 -9.57 18.22
N ALA A 169 -13.16 -8.59 17.53
CA ALA A 169 -13.48 -7.19 17.74
C ALA A 169 -14.52 -6.74 16.71
N VAL A 170 -15.57 -6.10 17.16
CA VAL A 170 -16.66 -5.59 16.32
C VAL A 170 -16.79 -4.10 16.57
N THR A 171 -16.90 -3.30 15.52
CA THR A 171 -17.26 -1.90 15.64
C THR A 171 -18.66 -1.66 15.05
N THR A 172 -19.44 -0.81 15.68
CA THR A 172 -20.78 -0.43 15.22
C THR A 172 -21.17 0.97 15.71
N ARG A 173 -22.10 1.60 15.00
CA ARG A 173 -22.72 2.87 15.41
C ARG A 173 -23.97 2.65 16.29
N PHE A 174 -24.48 1.42 16.34
CA PHE A 174 -25.78 1.11 16.91
C PHE A 174 -25.66 0.30 18.20
N GLN A 175 -26.21 0.84 19.28
CA GLN A 175 -26.18 0.22 20.60
C GLN A 175 -26.89 -1.17 20.61
N ALA A 176 -28.00 -1.28 19.88
CA ALA A 176 -28.72 -2.55 19.77
C ALA A 176 -27.89 -3.66 19.11
N VAL A 177 -27.11 -3.28 18.07
CA VAL A 177 -26.19 -4.20 17.39
C VAL A 177 -25.05 -4.61 18.34
N ALA A 178 -24.45 -3.66 19.03
CA ALA A 178 -23.37 -3.94 19.99
C ALA A 178 -23.80 -4.91 21.11
N ARG A 179 -25.01 -4.74 21.67
CA ARG A 179 -25.58 -5.66 22.64
C ARG A 179 -25.82 -7.06 22.08
N THR A 180 -26.18 -7.15 20.80
CA THR A 180 -26.31 -8.44 20.12
C THR A 180 -24.94 -9.09 19.88
N CYS A 181 -23.91 -8.29 19.64
CA CYS A 181 -22.56 -8.81 19.43
C CYS A 181 -21.95 -9.35 20.72
N ALA A 182 -22.06 -8.61 21.81
CA ALA A 182 -21.54 -8.96 23.15
C ALA A 182 -22.64 -9.56 24.03
N ARG A 183 -23.05 -10.80 23.74
CA ARG A 183 -24.15 -11.47 24.46
C ARG A 183 -23.74 -12.16 25.76
N ASP A 184 -22.54 -12.72 25.76
CA ASP A 184 -22.03 -13.46 26.90
C ASP A 184 -21.42 -12.48 27.92
N LYS A 185 -22.21 -12.05 28.88
CA LYS A 185 -21.78 -11.10 29.93
C LYS A 185 -20.56 -11.55 30.75
N LYS A 186 -20.18 -12.84 30.70
CA LYS A 186 -19.00 -13.36 31.41
C LYS A 186 -17.72 -13.19 30.57
N ASN A 187 -17.83 -13.34 29.28
CA ASN A 187 -16.69 -13.41 28.40
C ASN A 187 -16.59 -12.22 27.44
N ASP A 188 -17.72 -11.73 26.94
CA ASP A 188 -17.79 -10.63 26.00
C ASP A 188 -17.71 -9.28 26.70
N LEU A 189 -17.21 -8.26 26.01
CA LEU A 189 -17.13 -6.90 26.50
C LEU A 189 -17.81 -5.93 25.55
N LEU A 190 -18.74 -5.14 26.06
CA LEU A 190 -19.30 -4.00 25.36
C LEU A 190 -18.62 -2.74 25.89
N HIS A 191 -17.92 -2.02 25.02
CA HIS A 191 -17.22 -0.79 25.34
C HIS A 191 -17.82 0.37 24.55
N GLN A 192 -18.36 1.36 25.29
CA GLN A 192 -18.81 2.62 24.73
C GLN A 192 -17.59 3.49 24.45
N VAL A 193 -17.47 3.98 23.22
CA VAL A 193 -16.42 4.93 22.85
C VAL A 193 -17.03 6.33 22.86
N ASP A 194 -16.59 7.13 23.79
CA ASP A 194 -17.07 8.49 23.99
C ASP A 194 -16.18 9.53 23.29
N HIS A 195 -16.64 10.77 23.28
CA HIS A 195 -15.90 11.90 22.74
C HIS A 195 -14.70 12.22 23.64
N LEU A 196 -13.66 12.82 23.05
CA LEU A 196 -12.45 13.18 23.76
C LEU A 196 -12.70 14.33 24.76
N PRO A 197 -12.10 14.28 25.96
CA PRO A 197 -12.01 15.43 26.85
C PRO A 197 -11.26 16.61 26.19
N ASP A 198 -11.41 17.81 26.75
CA ASP A 198 -10.87 19.04 26.17
C ASP A 198 -9.35 19.02 26.01
N GLU A 199 -8.62 18.54 27.02
CA GLU A 199 -7.15 18.47 26.97
C GLU A 199 -6.66 17.52 25.88
N GLU A 200 -7.30 16.37 25.72
CA GLU A 200 -7.00 15.38 24.69
C GLU A 200 -7.42 15.88 23.30
N SER A 201 -8.51 16.63 23.21
CA SER A 201 -8.96 17.31 22.00
C SER A 201 -7.94 18.33 21.51
N LYS A 202 -7.39 19.15 22.42
CA LYS A 202 -6.32 20.10 22.13
C LYS A 202 -5.03 19.39 21.69
N ALA A 203 -4.65 18.31 22.38
CA ALA A 203 -3.48 17.51 22.02
C ALA A 203 -3.62 16.91 20.61
N LEU A 204 -4.78 16.34 20.26
CA LEU A 204 -5.08 15.80 18.94
C LEU A 204 -5.05 16.88 17.85
N PHE A 205 -5.59 18.06 18.13
CA PHE A 205 -5.59 19.19 17.23
C PHE A 205 -4.15 19.64 16.93
N GLN A 206 -3.34 19.90 17.96
CA GLN A 206 -1.95 20.34 17.82
C GLN A 206 -1.10 19.32 17.07
N GLU A 207 -1.24 18.03 17.37
CA GLU A 207 -0.55 16.98 16.66
C GLU A 207 -0.96 16.94 15.19
N SER A 208 -2.26 17.03 14.90
CA SER A 208 -2.79 17.00 13.53
C SER A 208 -2.35 18.18 12.69
N VAL A 209 -2.24 19.37 13.29
CA VAL A 209 -1.68 20.56 12.63
C VAL A 209 -0.19 20.37 12.36
N SER A 210 0.56 19.86 13.34
CA SER A 210 2.02 19.64 13.21
C SER A 210 2.35 18.66 12.09
N GLU A 211 1.59 17.59 11.96
CA GLU A 211 1.73 16.62 10.86
C GLU A 211 1.45 17.21 9.47
N SER A 212 0.64 18.26 9.40
CA SER A 212 0.19 18.87 8.16
C SER A 212 1.09 20.01 7.68
N LYS A 213 2.03 20.47 8.52
CA LYS A 213 2.95 21.57 8.19
C LYS A 213 4.09 21.12 7.27
N ASP A 214 4.51 22.02 6.37
CA ASP A 214 5.84 21.92 5.77
C ASP A 214 6.90 22.22 6.85
N ILE A 215 7.97 21.42 6.87
CA ILE A 215 9.11 21.53 7.81
C ILE A 215 9.74 22.93 7.83
N LYS A 216 9.41 23.79 6.87
CA LYS A 216 9.98 25.14 6.70
C LYS A 216 9.19 26.29 7.35
N ASP A 217 7.93 26.10 7.72
CA ASP A 217 7.12 27.15 8.36
C ASP A 217 7.17 27.01 9.89
N GLY A 218 8.14 27.67 10.48
CA GLY A 218 8.36 27.74 11.94
C GLY A 218 7.33 28.61 12.69
N ARG A 219 6.02 28.34 12.54
CA ARG A 219 4.99 29.03 13.34
C ARG A 219 5.01 28.50 14.77
N LYS A 220 5.64 29.25 15.66
CA LYS A 220 5.56 29.05 17.11
C LYS A 220 4.20 29.44 17.69
N ASP A 221 3.47 30.32 17.00
CA ASP A 221 2.24 30.97 17.48
C ASP A 221 1.09 30.02 17.80
N LEU A 222 1.09 28.80 17.28
CA LEU A 222 0.03 27.81 17.50
C LEU A 222 0.08 27.11 18.87
N MET A 223 1.24 27.17 19.56
CA MET A 223 1.38 26.54 20.88
C MET A 223 0.92 27.44 22.03
N ASP A 224 0.94 28.77 21.79
CA ASP A 224 0.68 29.77 22.84
C ASP A 224 -0.74 30.36 22.78
N THR A 225 -1.53 30.06 21.74
CA THR A 225 -2.87 30.61 21.60
C THR A 225 -3.91 29.69 22.24
N PRO A 226 -4.81 30.19 23.08
CA PRO A 226 -5.89 29.40 23.64
C PRO A 226 -6.82 28.91 22.52
N ILE A 227 -6.88 27.61 22.33
CA ILE A 227 -7.71 26.96 21.30
C ILE A 227 -9.02 26.54 21.94
N ASP A 228 -10.09 27.13 21.49
CA ASP A 228 -11.45 26.74 21.88
C ASP A 228 -12.02 25.74 20.85
N LEU A 229 -12.07 24.45 21.20
CA LEU A 229 -12.57 23.37 20.36
C LEU A 229 -14.04 23.00 20.70
N GLU A 230 -14.78 23.87 21.37
CA GLU A 230 -16.18 23.62 21.77
C GLU A 230 -17.02 23.20 20.55
N LEU A 231 -16.79 23.83 19.41
CA LEU A 231 -17.51 23.50 18.16
C LEU A 231 -17.31 22.06 17.68
N CYS A 232 -16.22 21.39 18.06
CA CYS A 232 -15.94 19.98 17.74
C CYS A 232 -16.57 19.02 18.75
N ASN A 233 -16.98 19.48 19.93
CA ASN A 233 -17.53 18.66 21.02
C ASN A 233 -16.71 17.38 21.28
N GLY A 234 -15.39 17.46 21.25
CA GLY A 234 -14.52 16.29 21.47
C GLY A 234 -14.57 15.21 20.38
N LEU A 235 -15.19 15.47 19.22
CA LEU A 235 -15.25 14.49 18.15
C LEU A 235 -13.93 14.46 17.33
N PRO A 236 -13.14 13.36 17.37
CA PRO A 236 -11.84 13.29 16.72
C PRO A 236 -11.87 13.65 15.23
N LEU A 237 -12.89 13.19 14.50
CA LEU A 237 -13.03 13.51 13.08
C LEU A 237 -13.17 15.02 12.82
N ALA A 238 -13.97 15.70 13.60
CA ALA A 238 -14.17 17.15 13.49
C ALA A 238 -12.87 17.91 13.81
N ILE A 239 -12.21 17.51 14.90
CA ILE A 239 -10.92 18.07 15.34
C ILE A 239 -9.86 17.93 14.23
N VAL A 240 -9.66 16.72 13.73
CA VAL A 240 -8.66 16.44 12.67
C VAL A 240 -8.97 17.18 11.37
N THR A 241 -10.25 17.28 11.01
CA THR A 241 -10.67 17.98 9.78
C THR A 241 -10.41 19.47 9.87
N LEU A 242 -10.76 20.10 11.00
CA LEU A 242 -10.45 21.51 11.24
C LEU A 242 -8.94 21.77 11.36
N ALA A 243 -8.20 20.88 12.00
CA ALA A 243 -6.74 20.97 12.07
C ALA A 243 -6.11 20.99 10.66
N GLY A 244 -6.64 20.17 9.75
CA GLY A 244 -6.22 20.16 8.34
C GLY A 244 -6.50 21.46 7.60
N LEU A 245 -7.64 22.10 7.88
CA LEU A 245 -7.97 23.42 7.34
C LEU A 245 -6.99 24.48 7.85
N VAL A 246 -6.82 24.56 9.16
CA VAL A 246 -5.94 25.52 9.82
C VAL A 246 -4.49 25.39 9.37
N ALA A 247 -3.99 24.19 9.23
CA ALA A 247 -2.62 23.93 8.80
C ALA A 247 -2.31 24.42 7.37
N CYS A 248 -3.34 24.58 6.53
CA CYS A 248 -3.19 24.97 5.13
C CYS A 248 -3.40 26.46 4.88
N LYS A 249 -3.90 27.21 5.87
CA LYS A 249 -4.10 28.66 5.78
C LYS A 249 -2.82 29.43 6.14
N ARG A 250 -2.58 30.53 5.43
CA ARG A 250 -1.41 31.43 5.68
C ARG A 250 -1.71 32.59 6.64
N LYS A 251 -2.96 32.71 7.08
CA LYS A 251 -3.39 33.72 8.04
C LYS A 251 -2.86 33.44 9.45
N GLU A 252 -2.74 34.46 10.28
CA GLU A 252 -2.51 34.29 11.70
C GLU A 252 -3.62 33.47 12.33
N PHE A 253 -3.27 32.63 13.30
CA PHE A 253 -4.20 31.67 13.88
C PHE A 253 -5.44 32.34 14.49
N GLY A 254 -5.26 33.46 15.21
CA GLY A 254 -6.36 34.19 15.86
C GLY A 254 -7.41 34.69 14.87
N GLU A 255 -6.98 35.35 13.79
CA GLU A 255 -7.90 35.85 12.74
C GLU A 255 -8.66 34.71 12.06
N LEU A 256 -7.96 33.62 11.78
CA LEU A 256 -8.57 32.44 11.16
C LEU A 256 -9.60 31.79 12.09
N TRP A 257 -9.29 31.74 13.37
CA TRP A 257 -10.15 31.13 14.37
C TRP A 257 -11.44 31.95 14.56
N GLU A 258 -11.33 33.28 14.59
CA GLU A 258 -12.50 34.19 14.59
C GLU A 258 -13.37 34.01 13.34
N GLU A 259 -12.76 33.84 12.15
CA GLU A 259 -13.47 33.59 10.90
C GLU A 259 -14.26 32.27 10.98
N ILE A 260 -13.64 31.23 11.55
CA ILE A 260 -14.29 29.92 11.77
C ILE A 260 -15.48 30.08 12.72
N HIS A 261 -15.30 30.74 13.85
CA HIS A 261 -16.37 30.92 14.84
C HIS A 261 -17.54 31.78 14.33
N LYS A 262 -17.26 32.79 13.51
CA LYS A 262 -18.30 33.57 12.82
C LYS A 262 -19.08 32.71 11.84
N SER A 263 -18.41 31.85 11.09
CA SER A 263 -19.04 30.99 10.08
C SER A 263 -19.73 29.75 10.68
N LEU A 264 -19.20 29.24 11.75
CA LEU A 264 -19.68 28.07 12.51
C LEU A 264 -19.84 28.45 13.98
N PRO A 265 -20.87 29.20 14.39
CA PRO A 265 -21.08 29.49 15.79
C PRO A 265 -21.24 28.19 16.60
N PRO A 266 -20.53 28.01 17.72
CA PRO A 266 -20.54 26.75 18.50
C PRO A 266 -21.94 26.26 18.85
N LYS A 267 -22.85 27.17 19.22
CA LYS A 267 -24.26 26.86 19.50
C LYS A 267 -25.04 26.31 18.28
N SER A 268 -24.57 26.52 17.06
CA SER A 268 -25.21 26.05 15.83
C SER A 268 -24.69 24.70 15.34
N VAL A 269 -23.59 24.20 15.93
CA VAL A 269 -22.91 22.97 15.53
C VAL A 269 -23.01 21.99 16.69
N ASN A 270 -23.70 20.88 16.49
CA ASN A 270 -23.75 19.78 17.44
C ASN A 270 -23.10 18.55 16.82
N CYS A 271 -21.83 18.29 17.14
CA CYS A 271 -21.08 17.15 16.63
C CYS A 271 -21.52 15.79 17.20
N HIS A 272 -22.52 15.75 18.09
CA HIS A 272 -23.20 14.52 18.45
C HIS A 272 -24.26 14.09 17.42
N THR A 273 -24.49 14.90 16.38
CA THR A 273 -25.45 14.64 15.31
C THR A 273 -24.77 14.57 13.94
N PRO A 274 -25.28 13.77 13.00
CA PRO A 274 -24.76 13.73 11.64
C PRO A 274 -24.79 15.10 10.93
N GLU A 275 -25.82 15.92 11.23
CA GLU A 275 -25.99 17.25 10.67
C GLU A 275 -24.88 18.21 11.12
N GLY A 276 -24.52 18.15 12.41
CA GLY A 276 -23.43 18.97 12.96
C GLY A 276 -22.09 18.64 12.35
N VAL A 277 -21.78 17.36 12.21
CA VAL A 277 -20.57 16.90 11.53
C VAL A 277 -20.57 17.34 10.06
N THR A 278 -21.73 17.22 9.37
CA THR A 278 -21.87 17.63 7.99
C THR A 278 -21.62 19.13 7.81
N LYS A 279 -22.00 19.98 8.78
CA LYS A 279 -21.68 21.42 8.74
C LYS A 279 -20.19 21.68 8.75
N ILE A 280 -19.42 21.02 9.62
CA ILE A 280 -17.95 21.13 9.66
C ILE A 280 -17.32 20.64 8.37
N LEU A 281 -17.73 19.46 7.89
CA LEU A 281 -17.23 18.91 6.63
C LEU A 281 -17.55 19.84 5.45
N SER A 282 -18.76 20.41 5.41
CA SER A 282 -19.18 21.36 4.38
C SER A 282 -18.35 22.64 4.41
N PHE A 283 -18.09 23.17 5.59
CA PHE A 283 -17.24 24.35 5.76
C PHE A 283 -15.82 24.09 5.24
N CYS A 284 -15.19 23.01 5.65
CA CYS A 284 -13.85 22.64 5.20
C CYS A 284 -13.80 22.31 3.70
N TYR A 285 -14.86 21.69 3.15
CA TYR A 285 -14.97 21.42 1.73
C TYR A 285 -15.12 22.72 0.91
N ASN A 286 -15.94 23.66 1.38
CA ASN A 286 -16.18 24.92 0.67
C ASN A 286 -14.92 25.79 0.60
N ASP A 287 -14.03 25.66 1.56
CA ASP A 287 -12.71 26.33 1.57
C ASP A 287 -11.71 25.75 0.56
N LEU A 288 -11.97 24.60 -0.01
CA LEU A 288 -11.05 24.00 -0.99
C LEU A 288 -10.97 24.85 -2.26
N PRO A 289 -9.76 25.05 -2.83
CA PRO A 289 -9.63 25.54 -4.20
C PRO A 289 -10.40 24.65 -5.19
N GLY A 290 -10.89 25.25 -6.28
CA GLY A 290 -11.73 24.55 -7.28
C GLY A 290 -11.13 23.25 -7.80
N ASP A 291 -9.82 23.26 -8.10
CA ASP A 291 -9.08 22.06 -8.54
C ASP A 291 -9.14 20.95 -7.48
N LEU A 292 -8.97 21.31 -6.20
CA LEU A 292 -9.01 20.34 -5.10
C LEU A 292 -10.43 19.88 -4.78
N LYS A 293 -11.45 20.73 -4.96
CA LYS A 293 -12.86 20.30 -4.89
C LYS A 293 -13.12 19.19 -5.88
N THR A 294 -12.72 19.39 -7.14
CA THR A 294 -12.84 18.40 -8.20
C THR A 294 -12.10 17.11 -7.86
N CYS A 295 -10.85 17.21 -7.39
CA CYS A 295 -10.07 16.06 -6.96
C CYS A 295 -10.71 15.33 -5.77
N SER A 296 -11.30 16.05 -4.81
CA SER A 296 -11.97 15.45 -3.66
C SER A 296 -13.25 14.72 -4.06
N LEU A 297 -14.09 15.33 -4.92
CA LEU A 297 -15.28 14.67 -5.47
C LEU A 297 -14.93 13.37 -6.22
N TYR A 298 -13.78 13.35 -6.88
CA TYR A 298 -13.33 12.17 -7.62
C TYR A 298 -13.02 10.98 -6.72
N LEU A 299 -12.77 11.19 -5.44
CA LEU A 299 -12.58 10.11 -4.47
C LEU A 299 -13.83 9.23 -4.30
N SER A 300 -15.03 9.73 -4.63
CA SER A 300 -16.28 8.94 -4.62
C SER A 300 -16.29 7.78 -5.61
N VAL A 301 -15.34 7.72 -6.56
CA VAL A 301 -15.11 6.56 -7.42
C VAL A 301 -14.75 5.31 -6.61
N PHE A 302 -14.06 5.48 -5.49
CA PHE A 302 -13.50 4.36 -4.73
C PHE A 302 -14.50 3.84 -3.70
N PRO A 303 -14.58 2.50 -3.51
CA PRO A 303 -15.38 1.92 -2.45
C PRO A 303 -14.92 2.36 -1.05
N LYS A 304 -15.84 2.25 -0.09
CA LYS A 304 -15.56 2.42 1.32
C LYS A 304 -14.36 1.58 1.76
N ALA A 305 -13.57 2.11 2.68
CA ALA A 305 -12.39 1.47 3.28
C ALA A 305 -11.30 1.05 2.28
N SER A 306 -11.42 1.41 0.99
CA SER A 306 -10.42 1.04 -0.01
C SER A 306 -9.09 1.76 0.18
N LYS A 307 -7.98 1.01 0.01
CA LYS A 307 -6.64 1.58 -0.07
C LYS A 307 -6.42 2.14 -1.47
N ILE A 308 -6.25 3.43 -1.58
CA ILE A 308 -6.06 4.15 -2.84
C ILE A 308 -4.57 4.36 -3.07
N SER A 309 -4.03 3.78 -4.13
CA SER A 309 -2.63 4.01 -4.51
C SER A 309 -2.44 5.45 -5.01
N ARG A 310 -1.44 6.15 -4.44
CA ARG A 310 -1.04 7.50 -4.88
C ARG A 310 -0.83 7.55 -6.39
N LYS A 311 -0.02 6.66 -6.94
CA LYS A 311 0.28 6.62 -8.37
C LYS A 311 -0.94 6.31 -9.24
N ARG A 312 -1.88 5.49 -8.76
CA ARG A 312 -3.15 5.23 -9.46
C ARG A 312 -4.01 6.48 -9.49
N LEU A 313 -4.16 7.15 -8.34
CA LEU A 313 -4.97 8.36 -8.23
C LEU A 313 -4.39 9.49 -9.09
N THR A 314 -3.11 9.82 -8.97
CA THR A 314 -2.46 10.91 -9.71
C THR A 314 -2.56 10.71 -11.22
N ARG A 315 -2.30 9.51 -11.73
CA ARG A 315 -2.46 9.21 -13.17
C ARG A 315 -3.90 9.35 -13.66
N ARG A 316 -4.86 8.96 -12.82
CA ARG A 316 -6.28 9.12 -13.16
C ARG A 316 -6.70 10.59 -13.19
N LEU A 317 -6.25 11.40 -12.22
CA LEU A 317 -6.53 12.84 -12.20
C LEU A 317 -5.99 13.54 -13.46
N ILE A 318 -4.81 13.13 -13.93
CA ILE A 318 -4.22 13.61 -15.19
C ILE A 318 -5.08 13.19 -16.39
N ALA A 319 -5.41 11.90 -16.50
CA ALA A 319 -6.19 11.37 -17.63
C ALA A 319 -7.62 11.94 -17.70
N GLU A 320 -8.23 12.24 -16.56
CA GLU A 320 -9.53 12.95 -16.47
C GLU A 320 -9.44 14.42 -16.88
N GLY A 321 -8.23 15.00 -16.97
CA GLY A 321 -8.02 16.41 -17.27
C GLY A 321 -8.28 17.34 -16.08
N PHE A 322 -8.22 16.85 -14.83
CA PHE A 322 -8.38 17.70 -13.64
C PHE A 322 -7.10 18.43 -13.26
N VAL A 323 -5.99 18.01 -13.84
CA VAL A 323 -4.69 18.64 -13.67
C VAL A 323 -4.28 19.24 -14.99
N SER A 324 -4.12 20.55 -15.04
CA SER A 324 -3.67 21.28 -16.22
C SER A 324 -2.25 21.78 -16.02
N GLU A 325 -1.48 21.86 -17.08
CA GLU A 325 -0.10 22.39 -17.02
C GLU A 325 -0.10 23.82 -16.45
N LYS A 326 0.82 24.05 -15.53
CA LYS A 326 1.12 25.38 -14.98
C LYS A 326 2.58 25.69 -15.27
N HIS A 327 2.87 26.97 -15.57
CA HIS A 327 4.23 27.39 -15.87
C HIS A 327 5.22 26.96 -14.79
N GLY A 328 6.28 26.27 -15.18
CA GLY A 328 7.38 25.84 -14.32
C GLY A 328 7.16 24.51 -13.56
N GLN A 329 6.01 23.84 -13.71
CA GLN A 329 5.75 22.55 -13.08
C GLN A 329 5.24 21.52 -14.09
N SER A 330 5.78 20.31 -14.03
CA SER A 330 5.23 19.20 -14.83
C SER A 330 3.85 18.80 -14.32
N ILE A 331 3.02 18.27 -15.22
CA ILE A 331 1.66 17.83 -14.89
C ILE A 331 1.67 16.75 -13.80
N GLU A 332 2.71 15.90 -13.78
CA GLU A 332 2.88 14.87 -12.75
C GLU A 332 3.23 15.47 -11.39
N GLU A 333 4.11 16.49 -11.35
CA GLU A 333 4.46 17.18 -10.10
C GLU A 333 3.27 17.92 -9.53
N LEU A 334 2.47 18.55 -10.39
CA LEU A 334 1.23 19.21 -9.95
C LEU A 334 0.21 18.20 -9.42
N ALA A 335 0.03 17.05 -10.08
CA ALA A 335 -0.85 15.99 -9.60
C ALA A 335 -0.39 15.43 -8.24
N GLU A 336 0.92 15.28 -8.03
CA GLU A 336 1.51 14.91 -6.75
C GLU A 336 1.27 16.00 -5.69
N THR A 337 1.35 17.27 -6.06
CA THR A 337 1.05 18.39 -5.17
C THR A 337 -0.41 18.35 -4.72
N TYR A 338 -1.37 18.12 -5.62
CA TYR A 338 -2.78 17.96 -5.26
C TYR A 338 -3.01 16.79 -4.32
N PHE A 339 -2.37 15.65 -4.58
CA PHE A 339 -2.43 14.51 -3.68
C PHE A 339 -1.91 14.86 -2.27
N ASN A 340 -0.78 15.53 -2.18
CA ASN A 340 -0.20 15.94 -0.90
C ASN A 340 -1.10 16.95 -0.17
N GLN A 341 -1.76 17.85 -0.89
CA GLN A 341 -2.73 18.77 -0.31
C GLN A 341 -3.97 18.05 0.23
N LEU A 342 -4.47 17.02 -0.44
CA LEU A 342 -5.57 16.19 0.09
C LEU A 342 -5.17 15.51 1.41
N ILE A 343 -3.92 15.06 1.55
CA ILE A 343 -3.38 14.53 2.82
C ILE A 343 -3.30 15.62 3.90
N ARG A 344 -2.71 16.78 3.58
CA ARG A 344 -2.55 17.90 4.53
C ARG A 344 -3.89 18.42 5.05
N ARG A 345 -4.87 18.53 4.18
CA ARG A 345 -6.23 18.93 4.54
C ARG A 345 -7.04 17.82 5.18
N LYS A 346 -6.42 16.68 5.49
CA LYS A 346 -7.04 15.51 6.15
C LYS A 346 -8.27 14.95 5.44
N ILE A 347 -8.46 15.27 4.15
CA ILE A 347 -9.51 14.67 3.30
C ILE A 347 -9.22 13.18 3.10
N VAL A 348 -7.94 12.85 2.92
CA VAL A 348 -7.45 11.47 2.93
C VAL A 348 -6.36 11.31 3.97
N ARG A 349 -6.29 10.15 4.60
CA ARG A 349 -5.21 9.79 5.52
C ARG A 349 -4.17 8.91 4.83
N ALA A 350 -2.91 9.09 5.16
CA ALA A 350 -1.85 8.19 4.74
C ALA A 350 -2.05 6.81 5.41
N VAL A 351 -1.88 5.72 4.64
CA VAL A 351 -2.00 4.34 5.14
C VAL A 351 -0.65 3.64 5.06
N GLU A 352 0.01 3.73 3.93
CA GLU A 352 1.32 3.13 3.71
C GLU A 352 2.28 4.17 3.16
N HIS A 353 3.54 4.10 3.61
CA HIS A 353 4.63 4.88 3.04
C HIS A 353 5.53 3.97 2.20
N SER A 354 6.11 4.52 1.17
CA SER A 354 7.18 3.87 0.43
C SER A 354 8.50 3.97 1.20
N SER A 355 9.46 3.15 0.83
CA SER A 355 10.79 3.15 1.47
C SER A 355 11.53 4.49 1.42
N ASN A 356 11.11 5.44 0.60
CA ASN A 356 11.64 6.81 0.55
C ASN A 356 10.77 7.82 1.33
N GLY A 357 9.94 7.37 2.26
CA GLY A 357 9.10 8.20 3.12
C GLY A 357 7.87 8.82 2.48
N LYS A 358 7.70 8.74 1.15
CA LYS A 358 6.52 9.28 0.48
C LYS A 358 5.32 8.39 0.70
N VAL A 359 4.14 8.99 0.86
CA VAL A 359 2.88 8.24 0.97
C VAL A 359 2.68 7.36 -0.26
N LYS A 360 2.53 6.05 -0.05
CA LYS A 360 2.31 5.05 -1.09
C LYS A 360 0.82 4.83 -1.35
N THR A 361 0.05 4.69 -0.27
CA THR A 361 -1.40 4.52 -0.32
C THR A 361 -2.07 5.42 0.70
N CYS A 362 -3.29 5.84 0.39
CA CYS A 362 -4.15 6.60 1.27
C CYS A 362 -5.53 5.97 1.38
N GLN A 363 -6.33 6.47 2.32
CA GLN A 363 -7.71 6.06 2.54
C GLN A 363 -8.55 7.28 2.90
N VAL A 364 -9.80 7.31 2.44
CA VAL A 364 -10.79 8.30 2.86
C VAL A 364 -11.47 7.81 4.13
N HIS A 365 -11.67 8.68 5.12
CA HIS A 365 -12.49 8.35 6.28
C HIS A 365 -13.96 8.18 5.86
N ASP A 366 -14.66 7.23 6.46
CA ASP A 366 -16.00 6.84 6.02
C ASP A 366 -17.00 8.00 5.98
N MET A 367 -17.08 8.82 7.03
CA MET A 367 -17.98 9.97 7.05
C MET A 367 -17.59 11.07 6.06
N VAL A 368 -16.29 11.26 5.82
CA VAL A 368 -15.81 12.17 4.77
C VAL A 368 -16.21 11.63 3.39
N LEU A 369 -16.08 10.32 3.19
CA LEU A 369 -16.50 9.67 1.95
C LEU A 369 -18.02 9.75 1.74
N GLU A 370 -18.82 9.54 2.79
CA GLU A 370 -20.29 9.73 2.78
C GLU A 370 -20.64 11.14 2.32
N TYR A 371 -19.98 12.15 2.89
CA TYR A 371 -20.17 13.55 2.52
C TYR A 371 -19.78 13.81 1.05
N ILE A 372 -18.61 13.33 0.62
CA ILE A 372 -18.11 13.48 -0.75
C ILE A 372 -19.07 12.80 -1.75
N ILE A 373 -19.59 11.63 -1.44
CA ILE A 373 -20.55 10.90 -2.28
C ILE A 373 -21.84 11.67 -2.41
N SER A 374 -22.37 12.22 -1.30
CA SER A 374 -23.57 13.07 -1.33
C SER A 374 -23.37 14.28 -2.26
N LYS A 375 -22.26 15.00 -2.09
CA LYS A 375 -21.90 16.15 -2.95
C LYS A 375 -21.71 15.75 -4.40
N SER A 376 -21.01 14.65 -4.66
CA SER A 376 -20.81 14.12 -6.00
C SER A 376 -22.14 13.75 -6.69
N SER A 377 -23.12 13.26 -5.93
CA SER A 377 -24.46 12.96 -6.42
C SER A 377 -25.27 14.23 -6.70
N GLU A 378 -25.22 15.22 -5.82
CA GLU A 378 -25.86 16.53 -6.02
C GLU A 378 -25.37 17.20 -7.32
N GLU A 379 -24.06 17.15 -7.56
CA GLU A 379 -23.42 17.77 -8.74
C GLU A 379 -23.45 16.86 -9.99
N ASN A 380 -24.05 15.67 -9.94
CA ASN A 380 -24.00 14.67 -11.01
C ASN A 380 -22.56 14.40 -11.52
N PHE A 381 -21.60 14.40 -10.60
CA PHE A 381 -20.18 14.31 -10.93
C PHE A 381 -19.75 12.87 -11.21
N ILE A 382 -20.10 11.93 -10.33
CA ILE A 382 -19.87 10.49 -10.50
C ILE A 382 -21.17 9.74 -10.21
N THR A 383 -21.48 8.76 -11.05
CA THR A 383 -22.55 7.81 -10.81
C THR A 383 -21.93 6.51 -10.27
N VAL A 384 -22.27 6.17 -9.04
CA VAL A 384 -21.89 4.91 -8.39
C VAL A 384 -23.04 3.95 -8.47
N VAL A 385 -22.80 2.73 -8.94
CA VAL A 385 -23.80 1.64 -9.00
C VAL A 385 -23.31 0.50 -8.14
N GLY A 386 -24.12 0.07 -7.21
CA GLY A 386 -23.75 -0.95 -6.22
C GLY A 386 -22.98 -0.39 -5.03
N GLY A 387 -22.33 -1.28 -4.26
CA GLY A 387 -21.51 -0.88 -3.12
C GLY A 387 -22.30 -0.70 -1.82
N HIS A 388 -21.68 0.03 -0.89
CA HIS A 388 -22.12 0.14 0.51
C HIS A 388 -23.32 1.10 0.71
N TRP A 389 -23.64 1.92 -0.28
CA TRP A 389 -24.59 3.02 -0.16
C TRP A 389 -25.83 2.78 -1.01
N LEU A 390 -27.01 3.21 -0.48
CA LEU A 390 -28.23 3.32 -1.26
C LEU A 390 -28.16 4.60 -2.10
N MET A 391 -27.73 4.48 -3.35
CA MET A 391 -27.64 5.62 -4.26
C MET A 391 -28.98 5.87 -4.95
N PRO A 392 -29.34 7.15 -5.17
CA PRO A 392 -30.51 7.47 -5.99
C PRO A 392 -30.34 6.93 -7.42
N THR A 393 -31.46 6.66 -8.08
CA THR A 393 -31.45 6.21 -9.48
C THR A 393 -30.69 7.22 -10.36
N PRO A 394 -29.78 6.74 -11.23
CA PRO A 394 -28.97 7.62 -12.06
C PRO A 394 -29.85 8.48 -12.97
N ARG A 395 -29.51 9.78 -13.08
CA ARG A 395 -30.15 10.70 -14.05
C ARG A 395 -29.62 10.42 -15.47
N ASN A 396 -30.30 10.97 -16.47
CA ASN A 396 -30.15 10.64 -17.91
C ASN A 396 -28.76 10.85 -18.54
N LYS A 397 -27.80 11.55 -17.90
CA LYS A 397 -26.48 11.84 -18.47
C LYS A 397 -25.37 11.45 -17.50
N VAL A 398 -24.87 10.23 -17.62
CA VAL A 398 -23.75 9.72 -16.84
C VAL A 398 -22.44 10.02 -17.58
N ARG A 399 -21.52 10.71 -16.91
CA ARG A 399 -20.18 11.04 -17.44
C ARG A 399 -19.11 10.11 -16.86
N ARG A 400 -19.22 9.77 -15.59
CA ARG A 400 -18.29 8.89 -14.87
C ARG A 400 -19.08 7.81 -14.15
N LEU A 401 -18.75 6.58 -14.45
CA LEU A 401 -19.44 5.41 -13.92
C LEU A 401 -18.47 4.60 -13.05
N SER A 402 -18.86 4.35 -11.81
CA SER A 402 -18.15 3.45 -10.91
C SER A 402 -19.07 2.30 -10.51
N LEU A 403 -18.63 1.09 -10.80
CA LEU A 403 -19.36 -0.14 -10.49
C LEU A 403 -18.70 -0.81 -9.29
N HIS A 404 -19.41 -0.89 -8.19
CA HIS A 404 -18.93 -1.56 -6.99
C HIS A 404 -19.51 -2.97 -6.90
N ASN A 405 -18.75 -3.88 -6.30
CA ASN A 405 -19.17 -5.25 -6.13
C ASN A 405 -20.50 -5.30 -5.34
N SER A 406 -21.51 -5.84 -5.96
CA SER A 406 -22.85 -6.00 -5.38
C SER A 406 -23.62 -7.03 -6.20
N ASP A 407 -24.87 -7.28 -5.84
CA ASP A 407 -25.77 -8.16 -6.59
C ASP A 407 -25.72 -7.88 -8.11
N VAL A 408 -25.17 -8.84 -8.84
CA VAL A 408 -24.96 -8.77 -10.30
C VAL A 408 -26.25 -8.44 -11.04
N LYS A 409 -27.39 -8.93 -10.56
CA LYS A 409 -28.69 -8.69 -11.16
C LYS A 409 -29.10 -7.22 -11.02
N HIS A 410 -28.99 -6.68 -9.83
CA HIS A 410 -29.29 -5.26 -9.56
C HIS A 410 -28.41 -4.32 -10.39
N VAL A 411 -27.12 -4.61 -10.49
CA VAL A 411 -26.19 -3.82 -11.31
C VAL A 411 -26.58 -3.87 -12.77
N LYS A 412 -26.87 -5.04 -13.32
CA LYS A 412 -27.32 -5.19 -14.72
C LYS A 412 -28.59 -4.42 -15.03
N ASP A 413 -29.59 -4.51 -14.16
CA ASP A 413 -30.88 -3.85 -14.32
C ASP A 413 -30.73 -2.31 -14.27
N THR A 414 -29.87 -1.82 -13.38
CA THR A 414 -29.58 -0.38 -13.26
C THR A 414 -28.83 0.12 -14.48
N ILE A 415 -27.80 -0.59 -14.90
CA ILE A 415 -26.98 -0.19 -16.07
C ILE A 415 -27.80 -0.25 -17.37
N GLY A 416 -28.69 -1.21 -17.50
CA GLY A 416 -29.59 -1.31 -18.67
C GLY A 416 -30.45 -0.07 -18.89
N LYS A 417 -30.66 0.74 -17.85
CA LYS A 417 -31.43 2.01 -17.87
C LYS A 417 -30.56 3.25 -18.11
N ILE A 418 -29.24 3.12 -18.10
CA ILE A 418 -28.29 4.24 -18.25
C ILE A 418 -27.89 4.42 -19.71
N ASN A 419 -27.90 5.67 -20.18
CA ASN A 419 -27.31 6.01 -21.47
C ASN A 419 -25.79 6.08 -21.35
N LEU A 420 -25.07 5.13 -21.92
CA LEU A 420 -23.63 5.00 -21.84
C LEU A 420 -22.85 5.80 -22.88
N SER A 421 -23.53 6.45 -23.84
CA SER A 421 -22.89 7.19 -24.94
C SER A 421 -22.06 8.40 -24.47
N HIS A 422 -22.37 8.95 -23.30
CA HIS A 422 -21.69 10.10 -22.71
C HIS A 422 -20.63 9.75 -21.66
N VAL A 423 -20.41 8.44 -21.38
CA VAL A 423 -19.50 8.00 -20.34
C VAL A 423 -18.05 8.17 -20.79
N ARG A 424 -17.29 8.98 -20.05
CA ARG A 424 -15.88 9.25 -20.28
C ARG A 424 -14.95 8.45 -19.35
N SER A 425 -15.47 8.00 -18.23
CA SER A 425 -14.70 7.24 -17.23
C SER A 425 -15.51 6.06 -16.74
N VAL A 426 -14.88 4.88 -16.75
CA VAL A 426 -15.44 3.63 -16.25
C VAL A 426 -14.47 3.01 -15.27
N THR A 427 -14.96 2.72 -14.08
CA THR A 427 -14.22 1.98 -13.07
C THR A 427 -15.05 0.79 -12.61
N VAL A 428 -14.44 -0.37 -12.52
CA VAL A 428 -15.11 -1.59 -12.06
C VAL A 428 -14.34 -2.19 -10.89
N PHE A 429 -15.06 -2.44 -9.81
CA PHE A 429 -14.56 -3.21 -8.68
C PHE A 429 -15.31 -4.53 -8.63
N GLY A 430 -14.60 -5.66 -8.75
CA GLY A 430 -15.16 -6.99 -8.71
C GLY A 430 -15.09 -7.75 -10.04
N SER A 431 -16.19 -8.32 -10.53
CA SER A 431 -16.20 -9.17 -11.72
C SER A 431 -16.69 -8.45 -12.97
N LEU A 432 -16.08 -8.74 -14.12
CA LEU A 432 -16.54 -8.27 -15.43
C LEU A 432 -17.89 -8.88 -15.85
N ASN A 433 -18.35 -9.94 -15.19
CA ASN A 433 -19.68 -10.50 -15.43
C ASN A 433 -20.80 -9.48 -15.15
N GLN A 434 -20.53 -8.45 -14.36
CA GLN A 434 -21.43 -7.32 -14.15
C GLN A 434 -21.59 -6.47 -15.43
N LEU A 435 -20.57 -6.49 -16.30
CA LEU A 435 -20.53 -5.75 -17.57
C LEU A 435 -20.97 -6.59 -18.79
N SER A 436 -21.29 -7.85 -18.63
CA SER A 436 -21.59 -8.75 -19.76
C SER A 436 -22.80 -8.30 -20.60
N SER A 437 -23.71 -7.49 -20.05
CA SER A 437 -24.81 -6.83 -20.76
C SER A 437 -24.43 -5.47 -21.35
N LEU A 438 -23.32 -4.89 -20.90
CA LEU A 438 -22.74 -3.69 -21.47
C LEU A 438 -21.83 -4.14 -22.61
N SER A 439 -22.31 -4.22 -23.80
CA SER A 439 -21.51 -4.50 -25.00
C SER A 439 -20.49 -3.41 -25.25
N PHE A 440 -19.65 -3.04 -24.26
CA PHE A 440 -18.56 -2.04 -24.30
C PHE A 440 -18.79 -0.93 -25.36
N LYS A 441 -20.03 -0.43 -25.47
CA LYS A 441 -20.41 0.62 -26.43
C LYS A 441 -19.96 2.02 -25.95
N PHE A 442 -18.77 2.05 -25.34
CA PHE A 442 -18.19 3.28 -24.83
C PHE A 442 -17.37 3.97 -25.94
N GLY A 443 -17.99 4.89 -26.69
CA GLY A 443 -17.28 5.57 -27.79
C GLY A 443 -16.27 6.60 -27.32
N ILE A 444 -16.51 7.26 -26.18
CA ILE A 444 -15.74 8.42 -25.71
C ILE A 444 -15.00 8.20 -24.39
N VAL A 445 -14.78 6.94 -23.97
CA VAL A 445 -14.08 6.63 -22.73
C VAL A 445 -12.62 7.07 -22.79
N GLN A 446 -12.20 7.84 -21.78
CA GLN A 446 -10.82 8.30 -21.58
C GLN A 446 -10.13 7.55 -20.45
N VAL A 447 -10.87 7.15 -19.41
CA VAL A 447 -10.36 6.39 -18.27
C VAL A 447 -11.08 5.06 -18.19
N LEU A 448 -10.34 3.97 -18.33
CA LEU A 448 -10.82 2.60 -18.13
C LEU A 448 -9.99 1.93 -17.04
N ASP A 449 -10.60 1.74 -15.89
CA ASP A 449 -9.93 1.13 -14.73
C ASP A 449 -10.66 -0.16 -14.32
N LEU A 450 -10.04 -1.28 -14.65
CA LEU A 450 -10.55 -2.63 -14.42
C LEU A 450 -9.66 -3.42 -13.43
N GLN A 451 -8.92 -2.70 -12.58
CA GLN A 451 -7.97 -3.34 -11.67
C GLN A 451 -8.63 -4.40 -10.78
N GLY A 452 -8.08 -5.62 -10.81
CA GLY A 452 -8.54 -6.73 -9.99
C GLY A 452 -9.76 -7.48 -10.56
N CYS A 453 -10.33 -7.01 -11.68
CA CYS A 453 -11.46 -7.67 -12.30
C CYS A 453 -11.09 -9.04 -12.86
N LYS A 454 -12.00 -9.99 -12.70
CA LYS A 454 -11.90 -11.36 -13.23
C LYS A 454 -12.95 -11.61 -14.31
N GLY A 455 -12.73 -12.64 -15.12
CA GLY A 455 -13.67 -13.05 -16.17
C GLY A 455 -13.42 -12.36 -17.51
N PHE A 456 -12.15 -12.04 -17.84
CA PHE A 456 -11.80 -11.52 -19.15
C PHE A 456 -12.03 -12.54 -20.26
N LYS A 457 -12.72 -12.12 -21.33
CA LYS A 457 -12.96 -12.92 -22.55
C LYS A 457 -12.40 -12.17 -23.77
N LYS A 458 -12.16 -12.89 -24.85
CA LYS A 458 -11.62 -12.32 -26.11
C LYS A 458 -12.40 -11.10 -26.64
N HIS A 459 -13.74 -11.09 -26.48
CA HIS A 459 -14.54 -9.95 -26.91
C HIS A 459 -14.31 -8.69 -26.08
N HIS A 460 -13.99 -8.80 -24.78
CA HIS A 460 -13.60 -7.67 -23.96
C HIS A 460 -12.29 -7.05 -24.44
N VAL A 461 -11.29 -7.89 -24.73
CA VAL A 461 -9.98 -7.46 -25.27
C VAL A 461 -10.17 -6.75 -26.62
N LYS A 462 -11.00 -7.31 -27.51
CA LYS A 462 -11.33 -6.71 -28.80
C LYS A 462 -12.09 -5.39 -28.67
N ALA A 463 -12.94 -5.27 -27.69
CA ALA A 463 -13.69 -4.04 -27.44
C ALA A 463 -12.81 -2.89 -26.95
N ILE A 464 -11.80 -3.16 -26.11
CA ILE A 464 -10.83 -2.17 -25.64
C ILE A 464 -10.13 -1.50 -26.83
N SER A 465 -9.71 -2.25 -27.85
CA SER A 465 -9.02 -1.68 -29.04
C SER A 465 -9.88 -0.73 -29.88
N LYS A 466 -11.18 -0.65 -29.61
CA LYS A 466 -12.12 0.27 -30.27
C LYS A 466 -12.36 1.58 -29.51
N MET A 467 -11.86 1.68 -28.26
CA MET A 467 -12.01 2.87 -27.42
C MET A 467 -10.91 3.88 -27.71
N LEU A 468 -10.98 4.53 -28.86
CA LEU A 468 -9.88 5.33 -29.42
C LEU A 468 -9.44 6.53 -28.57
N LEU A 469 -10.28 7.01 -27.64
CA LEU A 469 -9.99 8.16 -26.79
C LEU A 469 -9.40 7.79 -25.43
N VAL A 470 -9.15 6.49 -25.18
CA VAL A 470 -8.59 6.04 -23.90
C VAL A 470 -7.20 6.61 -23.68
N LYS A 471 -7.03 7.28 -22.54
CA LYS A 471 -5.76 7.83 -22.02
C LYS A 471 -5.17 6.96 -20.93
N PHE A 472 -6.01 6.41 -20.06
CA PHE A 472 -5.62 5.57 -18.95
C PHE A 472 -6.30 4.21 -19.04
N LEU A 473 -5.51 3.15 -19.18
CA LEU A 473 -5.96 1.76 -19.23
C LEU A 473 -5.28 0.96 -18.11
N ASN A 474 -6.06 0.60 -17.10
CA ASN A 474 -5.58 -0.19 -15.97
C ASN A 474 -6.24 -1.56 -15.97
N LEU A 475 -5.43 -2.58 -16.22
CA LEU A 475 -5.79 -3.99 -16.24
C LEU A 475 -5.02 -4.78 -15.17
N ARG A 476 -4.41 -4.10 -14.21
CA ARG A 476 -3.60 -4.72 -13.17
C ARG A 476 -4.39 -5.76 -12.37
N ARG A 477 -3.78 -6.91 -12.04
CA ARG A 477 -4.40 -8.02 -11.29
C ARG A 477 -5.63 -8.64 -11.97
N THR A 478 -5.78 -8.47 -13.27
CA THR A 478 -6.82 -9.16 -14.04
C THR A 478 -6.30 -10.50 -14.54
N ASP A 479 -7.21 -11.34 -15.05
CA ASP A 479 -6.89 -12.64 -15.65
C ASP A 479 -6.65 -12.57 -17.18
N ILE A 480 -6.41 -11.36 -17.71
CA ILE A 480 -6.09 -11.15 -19.11
C ILE A 480 -4.77 -11.86 -19.48
N LYS A 481 -4.75 -12.53 -20.64
CA LYS A 481 -3.60 -13.31 -21.13
C LYS A 481 -2.84 -12.63 -22.25
N GLU A 482 -3.52 -11.79 -23.02
CA GLU A 482 -2.96 -11.11 -24.21
C GLU A 482 -3.56 -9.72 -24.36
N LEU A 483 -2.79 -8.78 -24.89
CA LEU A 483 -3.29 -7.48 -25.34
C LEU A 483 -3.84 -7.59 -26.76
N PRO A 484 -4.79 -6.69 -27.15
CA PRO A 484 -5.26 -6.68 -28.52
C PRO A 484 -4.14 -6.33 -29.50
N SER A 485 -3.98 -7.10 -30.58
CA SER A 485 -2.98 -6.84 -31.61
C SER A 485 -3.10 -5.44 -32.24
N LYS A 486 -4.27 -4.80 -32.14
CA LYS A 486 -4.55 -3.44 -32.63
C LYS A 486 -4.46 -2.37 -31.53
N ILE A 487 -3.76 -2.61 -30.42
CA ILE A 487 -3.62 -1.62 -29.33
C ILE A 487 -2.99 -0.31 -29.81
N GLY A 488 -2.12 -0.37 -30.81
CA GLY A 488 -1.50 0.81 -31.43
C GLY A 488 -2.47 1.83 -32.04
N ARG A 489 -3.76 1.48 -32.15
CA ARG A 489 -4.81 2.42 -32.55
C ARG A 489 -5.18 3.42 -31.46
N LEU A 490 -4.84 3.12 -30.20
CA LEU A 490 -5.16 3.96 -29.03
C LEU A 490 -4.16 5.13 -28.94
N LYS A 491 -4.15 6.02 -29.93
CA LYS A 491 -3.17 7.12 -30.06
C LYS A 491 -3.11 8.08 -28.87
N HIS A 492 -4.16 8.13 -28.06
CA HIS A 492 -4.25 8.97 -26.87
C HIS A 492 -3.81 8.27 -25.58
N LEU A 493 -3.45 6.97 -25.66
CA LEU A 493 -3.08 6.21 -24.48
C LEU A 493 -1.78 6.75 -23.86
N GLU A 494 -1.88 7.20 -22.62
CA GLU A 494 -0.80 7.75 -21.80
C GLU A 494 -0.28 6.73 -20.79
N THR A 495 -1.19 5.95 -20.20
CA THR A 495 -0.83 4.93 -19.19
C THR A 495 -1.44 3.58 -19.54
N LEU A 496 -0.58 2.55 -19.60
CA LEU A 496 -0.94 1.14 -19.69
C LEU A 496 -0.41 0.39 -18.48
N ASP A 497 -1.32 -0.06 -17.59
CA ASP A 497 -0.95 -0.86 -16.42
C ASP A 497 -1.49 -2.29 -16.57
N ILE A 498 -0.58 -3.21 -16.84
CA ILE A 498 -0.83 -4.66 -16.99
C ILE A 498 -0.03 -5.48 -15.97
N ARG A 499 0.39 -4.86 -14.86
CA ARG A 499 1.12 -5.56 -13.81
C ARG A 499 0.28 -6.65 -13.15
N GLU A 500 0.93 -7.73 -12.76
CA GLU A 500 0.27 -8.84 -12.07
C GLU A 500 -0.88 -9.46 -12.90
N THR A 501 -0.69 -9.48 -14.24
CA THR A 501 -1.56 -10.17 -15.20
C THR A 501 -0.85 -11.36 -15.80
N ASN A 502 -1.56 -12.11 -16.67
CA ASN A 502 -0.96 -13.22 -17.41
C ASN A 502 -0.39 -12.79 -18.80
N VAL A 503 -0.32 -11.50 -19.09
CA VAL A 503 0.31 -10.97 -20.31
C VAL A 503 1.80 -11.13 -20.21
N ARG A 504 2.41 -11.80 -21.19
CA ARG A 504 3.86 -12.09 -21.22
C ARG A 504 4.60 -11.35 -22.31
N GLU A 505 3.88 -10.78 -23.27
CA GLU A 505 4.47 -10.14 -24.45
C GLU A 505 3.65 -8.93 -24.89
N LEU A 506 4.33 -7.87 -25.32
CA LEU A 506 3.71 -6.72 -25.94
C LEU A 506 3.57 -6.96 -27.46
N PRO A 507 2.41 -6.61 -28.06
CA PRO A 507 2.25 -6.71 -29.51
C PRO A 507 3.09 -5.63 -30.23
N ASP A 508 3.57 -5.92 -31.44
CA ASP A 508 4.39 -4.99 -32.26
C ASP A 508 3.74 -3.63 -32.44
N SER A 509 2.42 -3.59 -32.50
CA SER A 509 1.69 -2.33 -32.65
C SER A 509 1.85 -1.36 -31.47
N ILE A 510 2.43 -1.79 -30.34
CA ILE A 510 2.66 -0.93 -29.18
C ILE A 510 3.50 0.31 -29.52
N VAL A 511 4.46 0.18 -30.43
CA VAL A 511 5.32 1.29 -30.86
C VAL A 511 4.58 2.38 -31.65
N GLN A 512 3.32 2.14 -31.99
CA GLN A 512 2.48 3.12 -32.64
C GLN A 512 1.79 4.07 -31.66
N LEU A 513 1.91 3.83 -30.34
CA LEU A 513 1.35 4.68 -29.31
C LEU A 513 2.18 5.97 -29.18
N GLU A 514 1.63 7.09 -29.65
CA GLU A 514 2.36 8.35 -29.73
C GLU A 514 2.49 9.08 -28.39
N LYS A 515 1.48 8.93 -27.51
CA LYS A 515 1.40 9.62 -26.22
C LYS A 515 1.71 8.74 -25.00
N ILE A 516 2.11 7.50 -25.23
CA ILE A 516 2.38 6.59 -24.12
C ILE A 516 3.55 7.09 -23.26
N SER A 517 3.26 7.30 -21.99
CA SER A 517 4.20 7.75 -20.97
C SER A 517 4.60 6.60 -20.04
N ASP A 518 3.66 5.74 -19.68
CA ASP A 518 3.87 4.71 -18.68
C ASP A 518 3.45 3.34 -19.22
N ILE A 519 4.39 2.42 -19.35
CA ILE A 519 4.17 0.99 -19.59
C ILE A 519 4.58 0.24 -18.33
N LEU A 520 3.61 -0.35 -17.67
CA LEU A 520 3.79 -1.04 -16.41
C LEU A 520 3.38 -2.50 -16.57
N GLY A 521 4.34 -3.40 -16.57
CA GLY A 521 4.13 -4.83 -16.79
C GLY A 521 4.78 -5.71 -15.74
N GLY A 522 4.76 -7.02 -16.00
CA GLY A 522 5.34 -8.03 -15.15
C GLY A 522 4.75 -8.15 -13.75
N ASN A 523 5.34 -9.01 -12.96
CA ASN A 523 4.96 -9.22 -11.56
C ASN A 523 6.22 -9.23 -10.68
N LYS A 524 6.36 -8.21 -9.83
CA LYS A 524 7.52 -8.08 -8.95
C LYS A 524 7.67 -9.27 -7.98
N HIS A 525 6.57 -9.90 -7.60
CA HIS A 525 6.58 -10.96 -6.60
C HIS A 525 6.89 -12.32 -7.19
N THR A 526 6.33 -12.62 -8.35
CA THR A 526 6.58 -13.90 -9.04
C THR A 526 7.75 -13.82 -10.03
N ARG A 527 8.36 -12.64 -10.19
CA ARG A 527 9.40 -12.35 -11.19
C ARG A 527 8.97 -12.67 -12.63
N GLU A 528 7.67 -12.70 -12.89
CA GLU A 528 7.16 -12.83 -14.24
C GLU A 528 7.39 -11.54 -15.01
N THR A 529 7.89 -11.69 -16.22
CA THR A 529 8.39 -10.61 -17.06
C THR A 529 7.48 -10.32 -18.23
N LEU A 530 7.69 -9.15 -18.82
CA LEU A 530 7.07 -8.70 -20.05
C LEU A 530 8.11 -8.63 -21.15
N LYS A 531 7.93 -9.41 -22.22
CA LYS A 531 8.78 -9.35 -23.41
C LYS A 531 8.46 -8.13 -24.25
N LEU A 532 9.51 -7.46 -24.70
CA LEU A 532 9.41 -6.33 -25.60
C LEU A 532 9.41 -6.82 -27.06
N PRO A 533 8.62 -6.20 -27.95
CA PRO A 533 8.72 -6.51 -29.38
C PRO A 533 10.00 -5.95 -29.99
N GLN A 534 10.51 -6.57 -31.05
CA GLN A 534 11.72 -6.13 -31.75
C GLN A 534 11.61 -4.72 -32.34
N GLU A 535 10.42 -4.30 -32.72
CA GLU A 535 10.12 -2.98 -33.24
C GLU A 535 10.42 -1.83 -32.28
N ILE A 536 10.53 -2.10 -30.97
CA ILE A 536 10.75 -1.07 -29.95
C ILE A 536 12.11 -0.37 -30.08
N GLY A 537 13.14 -1.09 -30.59
CA GLY A 537 14.45 -0.51 -30.88
C GLY A 537 14.53 0.24 -32.22
N LYS A 538 13.53 0.07 -33.12
CA LYS A 538 13.51 0.70 -34.44
C LYS A 538 12.69 1.97 -34.49
N LYS A 539 11.64 2.06 -33.64
CA LYS A 539 10.74 3.20 -33.59
C LYS A 539 10.60 3.68 -32.15
N PRO A 540 11.32 4.74 -31.77
CA PRO A 540 11.31 5.22 -30.38
C PRO A 540 9.96 5.84 -29.98
N MET A 541 9.50 5.52 -28.78
CA MET A 541 8.32 6.14 -28.13
C MET A 541 8.80 7.34 -27.31
N LYS A 542 8.91 8.51 -27.94
CA LYS A 542 9.52 9.73 -27.35
C LYS A 542 8.88 10.21 -26.05
N SER A 543 7.61 9.90 -25.84
CA SER A 543 6.87 10.28 -24.62
C SER A 543 7.09 9.32 -23.44
N LEU A 544 7.79 8.19 -23.65
CA LEU A 544 7.93 7.15 -22.63
C LEU A 544 8.81 7.61 -21.47
N ARG A 545 8.25 7.57 -20.27
CA ARG A 545 8.89 7.96 -19.01
C ARG A 545 9.08 6.80 -18.05
N ILE A 546 8.20 5.81 -18.10
CA ILE A 546 8.27 4.63 -17.21
C ILE A 546 8.14 3.37 -18.04
N LEU A 547 9.14 2.52 -17.97
CA LEU A 547 9.14 1.17 -18.52
C LEU A 547 9.47 0.19 -17.40
N SER A 548 8.51 -0.65 -17.05
CA SER A 548 8.64 -1.48 -15.86
C SER A 548 8.20 -2.91 -16.04
N GLY A 549 8.99 -3.85 -15.48
CA GLY A 549 8.68 -5.27 -15.42
C GLY A 549 9.07 -6.04 -16.68
N ILE A 550 10.05 -5.54 -17.40
CA ILE A 550 10.51 -6.13 -18.67
C ILE A 550 11.58 -7.21 -18.43
N GLU A 551 11.80 -8.04 -19.48
CA GLU A 551 13.01 -8.85 -19.60
C GLU A 551 13.90 -8.32 -20.71
N ILE A 552 15.20 -8.48 -20.51
CA ILE A 552 16.23 -8.22 -21.50
C ILE A 552 17.08 -9.48 -21.62
N VAL A 553 17.15 -10.02 -22.84
CA VAL A 553 17.87 -11.25 -23.15
C VAL A 553 18.85 -10.96 -24.28
N GLY A 554 20.11 -11.36 -24.11
CA GLY A 554 21.13 -11.26 -25.14
C GLY A 554 20.91 -12.25 -26.29
N GLY A 555 21.63 -12.07 -27.43
CA GLY A 555 21.61 -12.93 -28.55
C GLY A 555 21.22 -12.24 -29.87
N SER A 556 21.11 -13.02 -30.93
CA SER A 556 20.94 -12.55 -32.33
C SER A 556 19.64 -11.79 -32.62
N SER A 557 18.67 -11.81 -31.72
CA SER A 557 17.40 -11.07 -31.85
C SER A 557 17.52 -9.57 -31.56
N GLY A 558 18.71 -9.10 -31.16
CA GLY A 558 18.98 -7.70 -30.89
C GLY A 558 18.32 -7.18 -29.60
N MET A 559 19.15 -6.74 -28.67
CA MET A 559 18.71 -5.93 -27.55
C MET A 559 18.09 -4.63 -28.09
N PRO A 560 16.94 -4.15 -27.57
CA PRO A 560 16.41 -2.86 -27.97
C PRO A 560 17.40 -1.75 -27.60
N ASP A 561 17.71 -0.91 -28.55
CA ASP A 561 18.51 0.28 -28.33
C ASP A 561 17.70 1.28 -27.48
N LEU A 562 18.15 1.55 -26.26
CA LEU A 562 17.45 2.43 -25.34
C LEU A 562 17.96 3.88 -25.38
N HIS A 563 18.96 4.22 -26.21
CA HIS A 563 19.50 5.58 -26.32
C HIS A 563 18.45 6.61 -26.77
N GLU A 564 17.50 6.20 -27.58
CA GLU A 564 16.42 7.08 -28.06
C GLU A 564 15.39 7.48 -26.97
N TYR A 565 15.42 6.82 -25.82
CA TYR A 565 14.45 7.04 -24.73
C TYR A 565 14.91 8.07 -23.71
N THR A 566 15.39 9.21 -24.17
CA THR A 566 15.98 10.28 -23.33
C THR A 566 15.08 10.80 -22.21
N GLY A 567 13.74 10.70 -22.38
CA GLY A 567 12.74 11.06 -21.36
C GLY A 567 12.50 10.02 -20.28
N LEU A 568 13.16 8.86 -20.34
CA LEU A 568 12.90 7.75 -19.42
C LEU A 568 13.36 8.08 -18.01
N LYS A 569 12.40 8.16 -17.07
CA LYS A 569 12.65 8.45 -15.65
C LYS A 569 12.78 7.20 -14.79
N LYS A 570 12.16 6.10 -15.24
CA LYS A 570 12.19 4.84 -14.50
C LYS A 570 12.30 3.66 -15.42
N LEU A 571 13.32 2.81 -15.17
CA LEU A 571 13.54 1.53 -15.82
C LEU A 571 13.53 0.41 -14.78
N THR A 572 12.71 -0.62 -14.98
CA THR A 572 12.68 -1.80 -14.11
C THR A 572 12.76 -3.07 -14.93
N ILE A 573 13.82 -3.82 -14.76
CA ILE A 573 14.13 -5.07 -15.46
C ILE A 573 13.98 -6.19 -14.43
N TYR A 574 13.04 -7.12 -14.63
CA TYR A 574 12.83 -8.26 -13.73
C TYR A 574 13.62 -9.49 -14.12
N LYS A 575 14.20 -9.47 -15.31
CA LYS A 575 15.10 -10.53 -15.74
C LYS A 575 16.11 -9.94 -16.73
N LEU A 576 17.35 -9.95 -16.32
CA LEU A 576 18.48 -9.68 -17.17
C LEU A 576 19.19 -11.01 -17.46
N ASN A 577 19.40 -11.32 -18.73
CA ASN A 577 20.11 -12.53 -19.15
C ASN A 577 21.00 -12.19 -20.36
N ILE A 578 22.11 -11.52 -20.08
CA ILE A 578 23.11 -11.13 -21.08
C ILE A 578 24.47 -11.64 -20.60
N GLN A 579 25.16 -12.40 -21.44
CA GLN A 579 26.53 -12.86 -21.16
C GLN A 579 27.52 -11.72 -21.46
N GLU A 580 28.57 -11.60 -20.67
CA GLU A 580 29.60 -10.55 -20.83
C GLU A 580 30.26 -10.59 -22.22
N LYS A 581 30.37 -11.78 -22.81
CA LYS A 581 30.90 -12.00 -24.18
C LYS A 581 29.91 -11.65 -25.29
N ASP A 582 28.65 -11.42 -24.99
CA ASP A 582 27.63 -11.06 -25.96
C ASP A 582 27.80 -9.59 -26.39
N PRO A 583 27.80 -9.28 -27.69
CA PRO A 583 27.82 -7.89 -28.17
C PRO A 583 26.74 -6.99 -27.54
N SER A 584 25.60 -7.56 -27.22
CA SER A 584 24.48 -6.87 -26.51
C SER A 584 24.88 -6.33 -25.14
N PHE A 585 25.91 -6.90 -24.49
CA PHE A 585 26.40 -6.45 -23.18
C PHE A 585 26.89 -5.01 -23.23
N LYS A 586 27.78 -4.69 -24.20
CA LYS A 586 28.30 -3.32 -24.35
C LYS A 586 27.19 -2.33 -24.70
N THR A 587 26.25 -2.73 -25.54
CA THR A 587 25.10 -1.89 -25.91
C THR A 587 24.23 -1.59 -24.67
N PHE A 588 24.03 -2.56 -23.81
CA PHE A 588 23.25 -2.38 -22.59
C PHE A 588 23.95 -1.44 -21.60
N VAL A 589 25.26 -1.64 -21.36
CA VAL A 589 26.06 -0.77 -20.51
C VAL A 589 26.01 0.67 -21.03
N SER A 590 26.29 0.87 -22.32
CA SER A 590 26.23 2.19 -22.95
C SER A 590 24.84 2.83 -22.86
N SER A 591 23.77 2.05 -23.01
CA SER A 591 22.39 2.55 -22.84
C SER A 591 22.12 3.03 -21.42
N ILE A 592 22.57 2.30 -20.39
CA ILE A 592 22.41 2.71 -18.99
C ILE A 592 23.21 3.98 -18.68
N GLU A 593 24.45 4.08 -19.15
CA GLU A 593 25.28 5.27 -19.00
C GLU A 593 24.63 6.49 -19.65
N TYR A 594 24.15 6.34 -20.88
CA TYR A 594 23.50 7.42 -21.62
C TYR A 594 22.22 7.90 -20.96
N LEU A 595 21.32 6.97 -20.61
CA LEU A 595 20.07 7.27 -19.91
C LEU A 595 20.33 7.89 -18.52
N GLY A 596 21.39 7.45 -17.86
CA GLY A 596 21.86 7.98 -16.57
C GLY A 596 22.31 9.43 -16.66
N GLY A 597 22.85 9.85 -17.80
CA GLY A 597 23.19 11.24 -18.13
C GLY A 597 22.00 12.11 -18.55
N CYS A 598 20.84 11.49 -18.88
CA CYS A 598 19.64 12.19 -19.31
C CYS A 598 18.65 12.42 -18.17
N SER A 599 17.67 11.54 -18.01
CA SER A 599 16.52 11.74 -17.11
C SER A 599 16.28 10.60 -16.14
N LEU A 600 17.08 9.55 -16.14
CA LEU A 600 16.84 8.35 -15.37
C LEU A 600 16.99 8.60 -13.87
N LYS A 601 15.88 8.52 -13.13
CA LYS A 601 15.83 8.72 -11.67
C LYS A 601 15.73 7.42 -10.88
N THR A 602 15.24 6.35 -11.50
CA THR A 602 15.07 5.06 -10.82
C THR A 602 15.49 3.93 -11.74
N LEU A 603 16.44 3.14 -11.28
CA LEU A 603 16.92 1.93 -11.95
C LEU A 603 16.71 0.73 -11.03
N SER A 604 16.06 -0.31 -11.55
CA SER A 604 15.91 -1.58 -10.83
C SER A 604 16.26 -2.70 -11.79
N ILE A 605 17.25 -3.49 -11.43
CA ILE A 605 17.74 -4.61 -12.24
C ILE A 605 17.75 -5.86 -11.39
N ASP A 606 17.22 -6.94 -11.95
CA ASP A 606 17.27 -8.27 -11.41
C ASP A 606 18.10 -9.15 -12.34
N ASP A 607 19.27 -9.53 -11.86
CA ASP A 607 20.28 -10.31 -12.56
C ASP A 607 20.42 -11.70 -11.94
N GLU A 608 19.43 -12.56 -12.13
CA GLU A 608 19.47 -13.93 -11.61
C GLU A 608 20.28 -14.88 -12.50
N ALA A 609 20.47 -14.53 -13.75
CA ALA A 609 20.95 -15.46 -14.77
C ALA A 609 22.27 -15.05 -15.44
N SER A 610 22.76 -13.85 -15.20
CA SER A 610 24.03 -13.35 -15.71
C SER A 610 24.92 -12.84 -14.59
N ASP A 611 26.19 -12.63 -14.87
CA ASP A 611 27.14 -12.01 -13.93
C ASP A 611 27.30 -10.50 -14.18
N TRP A 612 26.31 -9.88 -14.80
CA TRP A 612 26.37 -8.47 -15.17
C TRP A 612 26.58 -7.55 -13.98
N LEU A 613 25.97 -7.85 -12.83
CA LEU A 613 26.16 -7.06 -11.61
C LEU A 613 27.62 -6.98 -11.16
N ASN A 614 28.41 -8.02 -11.42
CA ASN A 614 29.84 -8.04 -11.07
C ASN A 614 30.68 -7.22 -12.04
N SER A 615 30.14 -6.89 -13.22
CA SER A 615 30.79 -6.04 -14.23
C SER A 615 30.37 -4.58 -14.12
N LEU A 616 29.61 -4.19 -13.10
CA LEU A 616 29.15 -2.81 -12.87
C LEU A 616 30.30 -1.81 -12.66
N ASP A 617 31.45 -2.27 -12.19
CA ASP A 617 32.62 -1.42 -12.06
C ASP A 617 33.17 -0.95 -13.42
N SER A 618 32.75 -1.55 -14.53
CA SER A 618 33.09 -1.13 -15.90
C SER A 618 32.34 0.11 -16.37
N LEU A 619 31.38 0.63 -15.61
CA LEU A 619 30.67 1.87 -15.94
C LEU A 619 31.65 3.06 -15.90
N THR A 620 31.85 3.68 -17.05
CA THR A 620 32.73 4.85 -17.18
C THR A 620 32.03 6.15 -16.81
N SER A 621 30.73 6.21 -16.99
CA SER A 621 29.87 7.36 -16.67
C SER A 621 28.70 6.94 -15.78
N PRO A 622 28.84 7.01 -14.47
CA PRO A 622 27.78 6.62 -13.53
C PRO A 622 26.50 7.44 -13.73
N PRO A 623 25.31 6.83 -13.54
CA PRO A 623 24.03 7.52 -13.67
C PRO A 623 23.77 8.50 -12.54
N LYS A 624 24.24 9.73 -12.66
CA LYS A 624 24.34 10.76 -11.59
C LYS A 624 23.00 11.20 -11.01
N TYR A 625 21.91 11.14 -11.79
CA TYR A 625 20.59 11.63 -11.37
C TYR A 625 19.72 10.59 -10.68
N LEU A 626 20.28 9.42 -10.34
CA LEU A 626 19.52 8.38 -9.65
C LEU A 626 19.13 8.81 -8.24
N THR A 627 17.83 8.74 -7.98
CA THR A 627 17.25 8.87 -6.63
C THR A 627 16.88 7.50 -6.04
N GLY A 628 16.80 6.47 -6.87
CA GLY A 628 16.50 5.10 -6.45
C GLY A 628 17.26 4.07 -7.27
N LEU A 629 17.97 3.18 -6.59
CA LEU A 629 18.72 2.08 -7.18
C LEU A 629 18.36 0.77 -6.49
N GLU A 630 17.91 -0.22 -7.26
CA GLU A 630 17.61 -1.57 -6.77
C GLU A 630 18.40 -2.57 -7.63
N LEU A 631 19.37 -3.25 -7.04
CA LEU A 631 20.18 -4.28 -7.68
C LEU A 631 19.90 -5.62 -7.00
N HIS A 632 19.25 -6.53 -7.71
CA HIS A 632 18.91 -7.87 -7.25
C HIS A 632 19.73 -8.90 -8.04
N GLY A 633 20.35 -9.85 -7.34
CA GLY A 633 21.22 -10.87 -7.93
C GLY A 633 22.37 -11.24 -7.01
N MET A 634 23.47 -11.72 -7.58
CA MET A 634 24.66 -12.13 -6.83
C MET A 634 25.77 -11.07 -6.92
N LEU A 635 25.61 -9.97 -6.20
CA LEU A 635 26.61 -8.90 -6.15
C LEU A 635 27.73 -9.31 -5.18
N THR A 636 28.92 -9.60 -5.70
CA THR A 636 30.09 -10.03 -4.91
C THR A 636 30.95 -8.88 -4.43
N LYS A 637 30.93 -7.77 -5.15
CA LYS A 637 31.69 -6.54 -4.82
C LYS A 637 30.76 -5.34 -4.82
N PHE A 638 31.04 -4.38 -3.98
CA PHE A 638 30.32 -3.12 -3.95
C PHE A 638 30.80 -2.22 -5.11
N PRO A 639 29.91 -1.78 -6.02
CA PRO A 639 30.27 -0.89 -7.11
C PRO A 639 30.66 0.51 -6.58
N GLN A 640 31.93 0.88 -6.80
CA GLN A 640 32.51 2.11 -6.21
C GLN A 640 31.82 3.39 -6.67
N TRP A 641 31.25 3.43 -7.86
CA TRP A 641 30.55 4.61 -8.38
C TRP A 641 29.26 4.96 -7.60
N ILE A 642 28.66 4.02 -6.85
CA ILE A 642 27.45 4.30 -6.04
C ILE A 642 27.70 5.41 -5.02
N GLN A 643 28.91 5.50 -4.46
CA GLN A 643 29.28 6.56 -3.51
C GLN A 643 29.23 7.97 -4.11
N GLN A 644 29.21 8.11 -5.44
CA GLN A 644 29.14 9.41 -6.14
C GLN A 644 27.70 9.89 -6.32
N LEU A 645 26.68 9.10 -5.94
CA LEU A 645 25.27 9.41 -6.16
C LEU A 645 24.71 10.26 -5.00
N SER A 646 24.94 11.56 -5.04
CA SER A 646 24.50 12.50 -3.98
C SER A 646 22.99 12.53 -3.75
N ASP A 647 22.20 12.33 -4.81
CA ASP A 647 20.72 12.39 -4.75
C ASP A 647 20.06 11.04 -4.43
N LEU A 648 20.86 10.00 -4.19
CA LEU A 648 20.34 8.66 -3.94
C LEU A 648 19.62 8.60 -2.60
N SER A 649 18.29 8.47 -2.65
CA SER A 649 17.45 8.40 -1.45
C SER A 649 17.05 6.95 -1.10
N LYS A 650 17.06 6.05 -2.08
CA LYS A 650 16.72 4.65 -1.88
C LYS A 650 17.75 3.74 -2.53
N LEU A 651 18.31 2.85 -1.73
CA LEU A 651 19.24 1.83 -2.19
C LEU A 651 18.79 0.44 -1.73
N THR A 652 18.75 -0.50 -2.67
CA THR A 652 18.57 -1.92 -2.39
C THR A 652 19.69 -2.69 -3.06
N LEU A 653 20.44 -3.45 -2.29
CA LEU A 653 21.55 -4.28 -2.78
C LEU A 653 21.34 -5.73 -2.37
N SER A 654 21.50 -6.63 -3.32
CA SER A 654 21.51 -8.07 -3.09
C SER A 654 22.96 -8.53 -3.09
N MET A 655 23.60 -8.44 -1.92
CA MET A 655 25.01 -8.76 -1.76
C MET A 655 25.19 -10.17 -1.16
N THR A 656 26.10 -10.93 -1.71
CA THR A 656 26.51 -12.23 -1.16
C THR A 656 27.39 -12.09 0.08
N VAL A 657 28.17 -10.99 0.16
CA VAL A 657 29.03 -10.66 1.29
C VAL A 657 28.82 -9.20 1.66
N LEU A 658 28.42 -8.94 2.91
CA LEU A 658 28.36 -7.60 3.48
C LEU A 658 29.61 -7.37 4.33
N ARG A 659 30.31 -6.27 4.10
CA ARG A 659 31.54 -5.89 4.80
C ARG A 659 31.39 -4.56 5.50
N THR A 660 32.17 -4.34 6.53
CA THR A 660 32.25 -3.05 7.27
C THR A 660 32.64 -1.91 6.34
N ASP A 661 33.61 -2.09 5.47
CA ASP A 661 34.08 -1.10 4.48
C ASP A 661 32.93 -0.64 3.53
N THR A 662 32.05 -1.55 3.16
CA THR A 662 30.85 -1.21 2.36
C THR A 662 29.93 -0.26 3.14
N LEU A 663 29.73 -0.50 4.43
CA LEU A 663 28.92 0.39 5.27
C LEU A 663 29.59 1.75 5.47
N GLU A 664 30.91 1.80 5.60
CA GLU A 664 31.68 3.05 5.67
C GLU A 664 31.53 3.89 4.39
N LEU A 665 31.54 3.26 3.22
CA LEU A 665 31.31 3.95 1.95
C LEU A 665 29.89 4.48 1.85
N LEU A 666 28.89 3.67 2.22
CA LEU A 666 27.47 4.04 2.18
C LEU A 666 27.09 5.09 3.21
N SER A 667 27.82 5.15 4.33
CA SER A 667 27.56 6.14 5.39
C SER A 667 27.77 7.59 4.94
N LYS A 668 28.55 7.79 3.88
CA LYS A 668 28.86 9.09 3.28
C LYS A 668 27.78 9.63 2.35
N LEU A 669 26.76 8.83 2.01
CA LEU A 669 25.68 9.26 1.11
C LEU A 669 24.71 10.22 1.82
N PRO A 670 24.64 11.52 1.42
CA PRO A 670 23.97 12.55 2.20
C PRO A 670 22.43 12.44 2.16
N SER A 671 21.88 11.91 1.06
CA SER A 671 20.44 11.85 0.83
C SER A 671 19.82 10.48 1.06
N LEU A 672 20.60 9.50 1.52
CA LEU A 672 20.15 8.11 1.65
C LEU A 672 19.14 7.98 2.79
N PHE A 673 17.87 7.87 2.41
CA PHE A 673 16.74 7.73 3.33
C PHE A 673 16.43 6.27 3.70
N SER A 674 16.62 5.34 2.75
CA SER A 674 16.31 3.93 2.92
C SER A 674 17.40 3.05 2.33
N LEU A 675 17.93 2.17 3.17
CA LEU A 675 18.91 1.16 2.79
C LEU A 675 18.35 -0.23 3.04
N THR A 676 18.41 -1.07 2.04
CA THR A 676 17.97 -2.47 2.12
C THR A 676 19.08 -3.38 1.61
N PHE A 677 19.50 -4.29 2.46
CA PHE A 677 20.30 -5.44 2.05
C PHE A 677 19.37 -6.62 1.89
N SER A 678 19.31 -7.20 0.69
CA SER A 678 18.57 -8.39 0.39
C SER A 678 19.51 -9.49 -0.10
N PHE A 679 19.09 -10.71 0.07
CA PHE A 679 19.75 -11.86 -0.50
C PHE A 679 18.76 -12.59 -1.39
N SER A 680 19.10 -12.75 -2.67
CA SER A 680 18.30 -13.55 -3.58
C SER A 680 18.70 -15.01 -3.44
N ALA A 681 17.84 -15.79 -2.82
CA ALA A 681 18.03 -17.23 -2.63
C ALA A 681 17.69 -18.05 -3.89
N ALA A 682 17.79 -17.47 -5.09
CA ALA A 682 17.35 -18.11 -6.33
C ALA A 682 18.16 -19.31 -6.75
N LYS A 683 19.33 -19.53 -6.16
CA LYS A 683 20.15 -20.72 -6.40
C LYS A 683 20.56 -21.39 -5.10
N GLU A 684 20.03 -22.57 -4.91
CA GLU A 684 20.41 -23.67 -4.04
C GLU A 684 21.09 -23.42 -2.68
N VAL A 685 20.41 -23.87 -1.66
CA VAL A 685 20.69 -23.85 -0.23
C VAL A 685 22.06 -24.46 0.24
N PRO A 686 22.82 -25.22 -0.54
CA PRO A 686 24.14 -25.68 -0.12
C PRO A 686 25.13 -24.56 0.20
N TYR A 687 24.97 -23.39 -0.44
CA TYR A 687 25.86 -22.23 -0.29
C TYR A 687 25.65 -21.37 0.96
N LEU A 688 24.61 -21.62 1.76
CA LEU A 688 24.40 -20.85 3.00
C LEU A 688 25.55 -21.03 4.00
N GLY A 689 26.05 -22.24 4.12
CA GLY A 689 27.22 -22.53 4.94
C GLY A 689 28.49 -21.83 4.43
N ASP A 690 28.70 -21.85 3.11
CA ASP A 690 29.87 -21.24 2.47
C ASP A 690 29.82 -19.70 2.56
N ILE A 691 28.65 -19.12 2.48
CA ILE A 691 28.45 -17.68 2.65
C ILE A 691 28.73 -17.27 4.10
N LEU A 692 28.27 -18.07 5.06
CA LEU A 692 28.59 -17.86 6.49
C LEU A 692 30.08 -17.96 6.74
N HIS A 693 30.75 -19.01 6.20
CA HIS A 693 32.18 -19.20 6.31
C HIS A 693 32.93 -18.03 5.64
N LYS A 694 32.52 -17.62 4.49
CA LYS A 694 33.15 -16.52 3.73
C LYS A 694 32.96 -15.19 4.42
N ASN A 695 31.77 -14.90 4.95
CA ASN A 695 31.53 -13.71 5.78
C ASN A 695 32.40 -13.72 7.06
N LYS A 696 32.59 -14.88 7.68
CA LYS A 696 33.45 -15.02 8.85
C LYS A 696 34.93 -14.86 8.54
N SER A 697 35.39 -15.34 7.40
CA SER A 697 36.80 -15.26 7.00
C SER A 697 37.18 -13.86 6.46
N ASP A 698 36.26 -13.21 5.73
CA ASP A 698 36.52 -11.95 5.01
C ASP A 698 36.28 -10.69 5.86
N SER A 699 35.51 -10.80 6.97
CA SER A 699 35.12 -9.67 7.83
C SER A 699 35.51 -9.87 9.30
N GLU A 700 36.44 -10.77 9.59
CA GLU A 700 36.76 -11.18 10.98
C GLU A 700 35.50 -11.64 11.78
N GLY A 701 34.40 -11.92 11.09
CA GLY A 701 33.19 -12.43 11.69
C GLY A 701 32.21 -11.37 12.18
N GLU A 702 32.56 -10.08 12.08
CA GLU A 702 31.78 -8.97 12.61
C GLU A 702 31.48 -7.92 11.51
N ILE A 703 30.25 -7.40 11.49
CA ILE A 703 29.87 -6.27 10.66
C ILE A 703 29.62 -5.07 11.56
N VAL A 704 30.51 -4.10 11.48
CA VAL A 704 30.42 -2.89 12.29
C VAL A 704 29.77 -1.77 11.48
N VAL A 705 28.67 -1.24 11.99
CA VAL A 705 28.07 0.00 11.48
C VAL A 705 28.89 1.16 12.02
N PRO A 706 29.47 2.01 11.14
CA PRO A 706 30.43 3.03 11.56
C PRO A 706 29.83 4.06 12.50
N ASP A 707 30.68 4.69 13.29
CA ASP A 707 30.35 5.87 14.08
C ASP A 707 30.07 7.06 13.15
N GLY A 708 28.99 7.77 13.39
CA GLY A 708 28.54 8.86 12.53
C GLY A 708 28.03 8.40 11.15
N GLY A 709 27.83 9.34 10.26
CA GLY A 709 27.32 9.06 8.92
C GLY A 709 25.84 8.67 8.88
N PHE A 710 25.35 8.33 7.71
CA PHE A 710 23.92 8.01 7.48
C PHE A 710 22.97 9.09 8.01
N GLU A 711 23.30 10.35 7.83
CA GLU A 711 22.58 11.50 8.43
C GLU A 711 21.09 11.58 8.04
N ALA A 712 20.72 11.07 6.86
CA ALA A 712 19.35 11.07 6.37
C ALA A 712 18.64 9.70 6.49
N LEU A 713 19.32 8.64 6.94
CA LEU A 713 18.80 7.27 6.91
C LEU A 713 17.73 7.05 7.97
N LYS A 714 16.49 6.85 7.54
CA LYS A 714 15.35 6.57 8.42
C LYS A 714 14.91 5.11 8.44
N LEU A 715 15.24 4.35 7.41
CA LEU A 715 14.89 2.94 7.30
C LEU A 715 16.13 2.10 6.94
N LEU A 716 16.48 1.20 7.83
CA LEU A 716 17.45 0.14 7.56
C LEU A 716 16.73 -1.22 7.52
N ARG A 717 16.96 -1.98 6.46
CA ARG A 717 16.36 -3.30 6.29
C ARG A 717 17.39 -4.33 5.93
N PHE A 718 17.34 -5.46 6.64
CA PHE A 718 18.05 -6.69 6.27
C PHE A 718 17.01 -7.75 5.92
N ALA A 719 17.00 -8.22 4.69
CA ALA A 719 16.14 -9.29 4.20
C ALA A 719 17.04 -10.45 3.72
N THR A 720 17.73 -11.08 4.67
CA THR A 720 18.74 -12.11 4.40
C THR A 720 18.42 -13.39 5.16
N PRO A 721 18.64 -14.58 4.59
CA PRO A 721 18.42 -15.84 5.31
C PRO A 721 19.37 -15.97 6.51
N VAL A 722 20.53 -15.34 6.45
CA VAL A 722 21.53 -15.32 7.52
C VAL A 722 21.88 -13.87 7.86
N LEU A 723 21.68 -13.50 9.11
CA LEU A 723 22.15 -12.25 9.66
C LEU A 723 23.38 -12.51 10.53
N PRO A 724 24.57 -12.08 10.10
CA PRO A 724 25.80 -12.27 10.88
C PRO A 724 25.81 -11.38 12.12
N LEU A 725 26.92 -11.41 12.85
CA LEU A 725 27.14 -10.53 14.00
C LEU A 725 27.15 -9.07 13.53
N LEU A 726 26.17 -8.27 13.98
CA LEU A 726 26.00 -6.88 13.64
C LEU A 726 26.22 -5.99 14.87
N ILE A 727 27.08 -5.01 14.75
CA ILE A 727 27.46 -4.08 15.83
C ILE A 727 27.17 -2.66 15.38
N PHE A 728 26.35 -1.93 16.12
CA PHE A 728 26.14 -0.50 15.92
C PHE A 728 27.08 0.29 16.83
N SER A 729 27.98 1.06 16.24
CA SER A 729 28.90 1.95 16.97
C SER A 729 28.14 3.06 17.70
N GLU A 730 28.82 3.77 18.59
CA GLU A 730 28.27 4.96 19.22
C GLU A 730 27.87 6.00 18.15
N LYS A 731 26.72 6.66 18.33
CA LYS A 731 26.16 7.63 17.38
C LYS A 731 25.95 7.11 15.96
N ALA A 732 25.93 5.80 15.75
CA ALA A 732 25.58 5.22 14.45
C ALA A 732 24.16 5.63 14.05
N MET A 733 23.94 6.01 12.78
CA MET A 733 22.63 6.27 12.18
C MET A 733 21.69 7.14 13.05
N PRO A 734 22.01 8.39 13.33
CA PRO A 734 21.35 9.20 14.37
C PRO A 734 19.85 9.41 14.17
N VAL A 735 19.36 9.34 12.93
CA VAL A 735 17.96 9.60 12.59
C VAL A 735 17.19 8.32 12.15
N VAL A 736 17.80 7.15 12.30
CA VAL A 736 17.11 5.90 11.93
C VAL A 736 15.92 5.69 12.85
N GLY A 737 14.72 5.67 12.26
CA GLY A 737 13.49 5.48 13.02
C GLY A 737 13.01 4.02 13.01
N ARG A 738 13.40 3.26 11.98
CA ARG A 738 12.93 1.89 11.80
C ARG A 738 14.03 0.94 11.35
N LEU A 739 14.15 -0.16 12.10
CA LEU A 739 15.04 -1.27 11.80
C LEU A 739 14.20 -2.51 11.48
N GLU A 740 14.36 -3.07 10.29
CA GLU A 740 13.67 -4.30 9.88
C GLU A 740 14.70 -5.40 9.61
N MET A 741 14.51 -6.55 10.24
CA MET A 741 15.37 -7.71 10.05
C MET A 741 14.54 -8.95 9.77
N SER A 742 14.81 -9.61 8.65
CA SER A 742 14.17 -10.86 8.25
C SER A 742 15.26 -11.92 8.06
N PHE A 743 15.17 -13.03 8.80
CA PHE A 743 16.25 -14.02 8.88
C PHE A 743 15.74 -15.43 9.23
N LYS A 744 16.54 -16.44 8.91
CA LYS A 744 16.43 -17.83 9.35
C LYS A 744 17.49 -18.15 10.41
N VAL A 745 18.68 -17.58 10.26
CA VAL A 745 19.79 -17.66 11.20
C VAL A 745 20.14 -16.26 11.67
N LEU A 746 20.19 -16.07 12.98
CA LEU A 746 20.62 -14.84 13.64
C LEU A 746 21.79 -15.16 14.55
N GLU A 747 22.96 -14.59 14.32
CA GLU A 747 24.10 -14.74 15.20
C GLU A 747 23.96 -13.87 16.42
N SER A 748 24.06 -12.55 16.27
CA SER A 748 23.80 -11.59 17.36
C SER A 748 23.68 -10.17 16.81
N VAL A 749 23.10 -9.26 17.60
CA VAL A 749 23.06 -7.83 17.32
C VAL A 749 23.41 -7.08 18.60
N PHE A 750 24.39 -6.15 18.51
CA PHE A 750 24.84 -5.32 19.63
C PHE A 750 24.72 -3.84 19.29
N GLY A 751 24.66 -2.98 20.31
CA GLY A 751 24.65 -1.54 20.16
C GLY A 751 23.40 -0.94 19.55
N MET A 752 22.26 -1.67 19.53
CA MET A 752 20.99 -1.05 19.05
C MET A 752 20.53 0.14 19.92
N ASP A 753 20.94 0.20 21.17
CA ASP A 753 20.72 1.31 22.09
C ASP A 753 21.47 2.59 21.69
N ASN A 754 22.50 2.46 20.85
CA ASN A 754 23.21 3.59 20.24
C ASN A 754 22.39 4.30 19.15
N LEU A 755 21.29 3.69 18.67
CA LEU A 755 20.42 4.26 17.65
C LEU A 755 19.43 5.26 18.27
N ALA A 756 19.85 6.51 18.44
CA ALA A 756 19.12 7.54 19.18
C ALA A 756 17.72 7.86 18.64
N GLY A 757 17.52 7.68 17.34
CA GLY A 757 16.24 7.92 16.64
C GLY A 757 15.30 6.71 16.56
N LEU A 758 15.70 5.52 17.06
CA LEU A 758 14.99 4.27 16.85
C LEU A 758 13.62 4.26 17.54
N GLN A 759 12.58 4.10 16.74
CA GLN A 759 11.18 4.05 17.18
C GLN A 759 10.57 2.66 17.03
N GLU A 760 10.98 1.92 16.01
CA GLU A 760 10.41 0.61 15.69
C GLU A 760 11.49 -0.38 15.26
N VAL A 761 11.40 -1.59 15.83
CA VAL A 761 12.20 -2.75 15.44
C VAL A 761 11.26 -3.84 14.97
N HIS A 762 11.38 -4.25 13.71
CA HIS A 762 10.57 -5.29 13.13
C HIS A 762 11.43 -6.52 12.83
N LEU A 763 11.19 -7.59 13.55
CA LEU A 763 11.93 -8.84 13.48
C LEU A 763 11.05 -9.92 12.84
N ARG A 764 11.49 -10.47 11.72
CA ARG A 764 10.79 -11.54 11.02
C ARG A 764 11.66 -12.79 11.03
N VAL A 765 11.20 -13.80 11.71
CA VAL A 765 11.94 -15.06 11.87
C VAL A 765 11.30 -16.17 11.03
N SER A 766 12.13 -17.00 10.39
CA SER A 766 11.63 -18.17 9.67
C SER A 766 11.00 -19.20 10.63
N ASP A 767 9.91 -19.84 10.21
CA ASP A 767 9.32 -20.99 10.91
C ASP A 767 10.32 -22.13 11.13
N LYS A 768 11.32 -22.24 10.26
CA LYS A 768 12.42 -23.24 10.33
C LYS A 768 13.65 -22.75 11.10
N ALA A 769 13.58 -21.64 11.79
CA ALA A 769 14.71 -21.13 12.56
C ALA A 769 15.07 -22.07 13.73
N SER A 770 16.36 -22.20 13.98
CA SER A 770 16.90 -23.05 15.04
C SER A 770 16.49 -22.57 16.44
N LYS A 771 16.59 -23.48 17.44
CA LYS A 771 16.38 -23.10 18.85
C LYS A 771 17.36 -22.02 19.31
N PHE A 772 18.59 -22.04 18.81
CA PHE A 772 19.58 -21.00 19.07
C PHE A 772 19.14 -19.64 18.56
N THR A 773 18.72 -19.55 17.31
CA THR A 773 18.20 -18.30 16.69
C THR A 773 17.00 -17.76 17.47
N ARG A 774 16.06 -18.63 17.87
CA ARG A 774 14.88 -18.23 18.66
C ARG A 774 15.27 -17.73 20.07
N SER A 775 16.26 -18.34 20.70
CA SER A 775 16.79 -17.90 21.98
C SER A 775 17.49 -16.53 21.87
N THR A 776 18.31 -16.34 20.82
CA THR A 776 18.96 -15.07 20.53
C THR A 776 17.93 -13.97 20.25
N LEU A 777 16.90 -14.27 19.47
CA LEU A 777 15.77 -13.37 19.20
C LEU A 777 15.07 -12.95 20.50
N ALA A 778 14.75 -13.90 21.38
CA ALA A 778 14.10 -13.60 22.65
C ALA A 778 14.96 -12.69 23.54
N ARG A 779 16.29 -12.91 23.56
CA ARG A 779 17.24 -12.06 24.27
C ARG A 779 17.26 -10.65 23.69
N LEU A 780 17.33 -10.52 22.37
CA LEU A 780 17.30 -9.24 21.65
C LEU A 780 16.03 -8.43 21.95
N VAL A 781 14.88 -9.09 21.91
CA VAL A 781 13.58 -8.45 22.24
C VAL A 781 13.55 -7.98 23.69
N LYS A 782 14.08 -8.79 24.63
CA LYS A 782 14.17 -8.42 26.04
C LYS A 782 15.12 -7.24 26.28
N GLN A 783 16.21 -7.16 25.55
CA GLN A 783 17.15 -6.04 25.59
C GLN A 783 16.51 -4.76 25.04
N ALA A 784 15.92 -4.82 23.85
CA ALA A 784 15.30 -3.65 23.20
C ALA A 784 14.19 -3.01 24.05
N ARG A 785 13.45 -3.77 24.82
CA ARG A 785 12.44 -3.26 25.75
C ARG A 785 13.02 -2.52 26.96
N LYS A 786 14.29 -2.67 27.25
CA LYS A 786 14.98 -2.00 28.36
C LYS A 786 15.66 -0.69 27.97
N PHE A 787 15.70 -0.33 26.70
CA PHE A 787 16.30 0.93 26.25
C PHE A 787 15.57 2.13 26.85
N ALA A 788 16.29 3.21 27.08
CA ALA A 788 15.73 4.44 27.68
C ALA A 788 14.55 5.01 26.87
N LYS A 789 14.60 4.88 25.55
CA LYS A 789 13.50 5.11 24.61
C LYS A 789 13.09 3.76 24.04
N ALA A 790 12.37 2.95 24.81
CA ALA A 790 11.99 1.62 24.40
C ALA A 790 11.30 1.63 23.02
N PRO A 791 11.96 1.14 21.96
CA PRO A 791 11.35 1.11 20.64
C PRO A 791 10.20 0.09 20.64
N ARG A 792 9.23 0.30 19.77
CA ARG A 792 8.19 -0.70 19.52
C ARG A 792 8.81 -1.91 18.84
N VAL A 793 8.82 -3.06 19.51
CA VAL A 793 9.33 -4.31 18.92
C VAL A 793 8.17 -5.14 18.41
N VAL A 794 8.18 -5.42 17.11
CA VAL A 794 7.24 -6.32 16.42
C VAL A 794 7.99 -7.58 16.02
N VAL A 795 7.48 -8.73 16.40
CA VAL A 795 8.05 -10.02 16.02
C VAL A 795 7.01 -10.80 15.22
N ASP A 796 7.36 -11.14 13.99
CA ASP A 796 6.52 -11.95 13.11
C ASP A 796 7.26 -13.22 12.70
N GLU A 797 6.52 -14.29 12.51
CA GLU A 797 7.03 -15.53 11.93
C GLU A 797 6.63 -15.60 10.45
N TYR A 798 7.55 -16.04 9.58
CA TYR A 798 7.23 -16.29 8.18
C TYR A 798 7.49 -17.75 7.81
N TYR A 799 6.63 -18.25 6.93
CA TYR A 799 6.76 -19.61 6.42
C TYR A 799 7.85 -19.68 5.36
N ASP A 800 8.89 -20.46 5.65
CA ASP A 800 10.01 -20.74 4.74
C ASP A 800 9.70 -22.03 3.96
N GLY A 801 9.15 -21.87 2.77
CA GLY A 801 8.69 -22.98 1.91
C GLY A 801 9.81 -23.82 1.30
N PHE A 802 11.07 -23.57 1.62
CA PHE A 802 12.19 -24.42 1.19
C PHE A 802 12.24 -25.71 2.03
N LYS A 803 12.10 -26.85 1.35
CA LYS A 803 12.44 -28.17 1.92
C LYS A 803 13.94 -28.41 1.85
#